data_8a49da7cf354ae2672f9219ae72e34e3
#
_entry.id   8a49da7cf354ae2672f9219ae72e34e3
#
_cell.length_a   1.000
_cell.length_b   1.000
_cell.length_c   1.000
_cell.angle_alpha   90.00
_cell.angle_beta   90.00
_cell.angle_gamma   90.00
#
_symmetry.space_group_name_H-M   'P 1'
#
loop_
_entity.id
_entity.type
_entity.pdbx_description
1 polymer ?
#
loop_
_entity_poly.entity_id
_entity_poly.type
_entity_poly.pdbx_seq_one_letter_code
_entity_poly.pdbx_strand_id
1 'polypeptide(L)'
;MPCAINGAGKIIETMFMKPVKNKKIQTGVFVFATLSIYTTIVTGADAPPATAEAANVDNSKWKCKYCEFQEGFSGEVEVGAEYVSDDSFKFGEYTGLKEKGAYFIGNATTRYRDEDAYYMDLFIRNLGLESRTISIEGGKQGKYKLFLRYDEIPHYITETAQTPYLGTGSNSLTLPSSWVPASTTTGMTDLTSSLHQVDLETKRKRVDLGMAYTPTSKWEYKLKYRHEVKDGQVATAGAFLFSAAQLIKPVDYKTDQVDASVFYNSEKTQASLAYYGSFFKNNNDSLTWENPYTSAFGADSGQLALAPDNQFNQFVLSGGFHIGEGTLASAEVAMGRMEQNENFLPYTTNIPLDSSLSSNSLGGIVDTLNANIKLVSRLSEKWHLHAAYLYNDHDNKTPQLTFNSPVATDSIVTSPRTTLPYSFTENDFKINADYRVVRSTKLSFGYDYDSMERTYQEVDKTKENTVWATATVRALDTDMIVRLARGVRDVSNYTPVPEIQPPENPLLRKYNMADRDRLLSKMHFSFLPYKENLTIGLSVDYAMDDYTDSQIGLTDGSELSVHADAAMMIGESTHLHFFVGQQQIESSQAGSQTFSTPDWYANNNDTITSAGVGFTQGVTEQLDVGVDFTLSRSVGEVTVTSSGSPSVFPDNVTNLNSLKLYANYQLKESMSLYLGYWYESYDSSNWSIDGVTPDTIPNVLALGVQSPSYDVSVIAASLRYKF
;
A
#
# COMPACT_ATOMS: atom_id res chain seq x y z
N MET A 1 11.73 -15.94 -3.13
CA MET A 1 11.36 -14.62 -2.58
C MET A 1 9.85 -14.50 -2.76
N PRO A 2 9.06 -14.37 -1.72
CA PRO A 2 7.62 -14.25 -1.92
C PRO A 2 7.29 -12.80 -2.32
N CYS A 3 6.81 -12.60 -3.54
CA CYS A 3 6.02 -11.43 -3.85
C CYS A 3 4.72 -11.54 -3.07
N ALA A 4 4.56 -10.70 -2.06
CA ALA A 4 3.34 -10.62 -1.30
C ALA A 4 2.22 -10.09 -2.22
N ILE A 5 1.31 -10.98 -2.59
CA ILE A 5 0.03 -10.61 -3.20
C ILE A 5 -0.86 -10.03 -2.09
N ASN A 6 -0.73 -8.76 -1.82
CA ASN A 6 -1.61 -8.01 -0.92
C ASN A 6 -2.61 -7.15 -1.73
N GLY A 7 -3.22 -7.73 -2.76
CA GLY A 7 -4.14 -6.99 -3.65
C GLY A 7 -5.63 -7.22 -3.41
N ALA A 8 -6.04 -8.33 -2.82
CA ALA A 8 -7.45 -8.72 -2.78
C ALA A 8 -8.26 -8.12 -1.60
N GLY A 9 -7.61 -7.63 -0.54
CA GLY A 9 -8.32 -7.16 0.66
C GLY A 9 -8.84 -5.72 0.64
N LYS A 10 -8.52 -4.92 -0.37
CA LYS A 10 -8.84 -3.46 -0.37
C LYS A 10 -10.04 -3.03 -1.21
N ILE A 11 -10.67 -3.91 -1.97
CA ILE A 11 -11.80 -3.56 -2.83
C ILE A 11 -13.13 -3.48 -2.06
N ILE A 12 -13.20 -3.99 -0.82
CA ILE A 12 -14.47 -4.17 -0.10
C ILE A 12 -14.86 -3.00 0.82
N GLU A 13 -13.94 -2.08 1.16
CA GLU A 13 -14.26 -1.00 2.12
C GLU A 13 -14.99 0.23 1.56
N THR A 14 -15.25 0.32 0.25
CA THR A 14 -15.75 1.56 -0.37
C THR A 14 -17.27 1.58 -0.62
N MET A 15 -18.04 0.60 -0.16
CA MET A 15 -19.47 0.47 -0.56
C MET A 15 -20.52 0.77 0.53
N PHE A 16 -20.17 1.45 1.61
CA PHE A 16 -21.19 1.93 2.56
C PHE A 16 -21.34 3.45 2.50
N MET A 17 -21.75 4.01 1.37
CA MET A 17 -22.30 5.36 1.33
C MET A 17 -23.72 5.37 0.80
N LYS A 18 -24.63 5.93 1.61
CA LYS A 18 -26.02 6.19 1.29
C LYS A 18 -26.19 7.02 0.01
N PRO A 19 -27.27 6.85 -0.73
CA PRO A 19 -27.60 7.76 -1.83
C PRO A 19 -28.01 9.12 -1.29
N VAL A 20 -27.12 10.10 -1.34
CA VAL A 20 -27.48 11.50 -1.26
C VAL A 20 -27.94 11.93 -2.63
N LYS A 21 -29.17 12.39 -2.72
CA LYS A 21 -29.73 13.03 -3.93
C LYS A 21 -28.83 14.16 -4.40
N ASN A 22 -28.32 14.01 -5.63
CA ASN A 22 -27.64 15.02 -6.46
C ASN A 22 -26.31 15.60 -6.00
N LYS A 23 -25.19 15.11 -6.54
CA LYS A 23 -24.18 15.85 -7.33
C LYS A 23 -22.92 15.02 -7.59
N LYS A 24 -22.57 14.92 -8.88
CA LYS A 24 -21.26 14.61 -9.49
C LYS A 24 -20.34 13.65 -8.72
N ILE A 25 -20.28 12.43 -9.21
CA ILE A 25 -19.32 11.37 -8.82
C ILE A 25 -17.91 11.82 -9.20
N GLN A 26 -17.04 12.00 -8.22
CA GLN A 26 -15.58 12.01 -8.42
C GLN A 26 -15.03 10.65 -7.99
N THR A 27 -14.48 9.94 -8.95
CA THR A 27 -13.79 8.67 -8.78
C THR A 27 -12.47 8.91 -8.06
N GLY A 28 -12.37 8.47 -6.81
CA GLY A 28 -11.12 8.50 -6.04
C GLY A 28 -10.38 7.17 -6.18
N VAL A 29 -9.24 7.19 -6.83
CA VAL A 29 -8.28 6.08 -6.85
C VAL A 29 -7.41 6.20 -5.59
N PHE A 30 -7.43 5.20 -4.72
CA PHE A 30 -6.49 5.13 -3.59
C PHE A 30 -5.16 4.53 -4.05
N VAL A 31 -4.12 5.34 -4.03
CA VAL A 31 -2.73 4.92 -4.20
C VAL A 31 -2.06 4.90 -2.83
N PHE A 32 -1.28 3.86 -2.56
CA PHE A 32 -0.43 3.73 -1.38
C PHE A 32 0.46 4.96 -1.18
N ALA A 33 0.53 5.44 0.04
CA ALA A 33 1.32 6.59 0.44
C ALA A 33 2.81 6.28 0.45
N THR A 34 3.48 6.62 -0.62
CA THR A 34 4.71 7.38 -0.53
C THR A 34 4.29 8.82 -0.33
N LEU A 35 4.87 9.50 0.64
CA LEU A 35 4.50 10.87 1.01
C LEU A 35 4.91 11.85 -0.09
N SER A 36 4.15 11.85 -1.18
CA SER A 36 4.13 12.95 -2.13
C SER A 36 2.92 13.78 -1.74
N ILE A 37 3.15 14.95 -1.18
CA ILE A 37 2.11 15.95 -0.97
C ILE A 37 1.67 16.41 -2.35
N TYR A 38 0.74 15.67 -2.96
CA TYR A 38 0.05 16.15 -4.15
C TYR A 38 -0.94 17.23 -3.71
N THR A 39 -0.55 18.47 -3.92
CA THR A 39 -1.55 19.54 -4.00
C THR A 39 -2.42 19.23 -5.21
N THR A 40 -3.60 18.66 -4.97
CA THR A 40 -4.64 18.57 -6.01
C THR A 40 -5.04 19.98 -6.38
N ILE A 41 -4.50 20.46 -7.49
CA ILE A 41 -5.06 21.65 -8.16
C ILE A 41 -6.40 21.18 -8.74
N VAL A 42 -7.48 21.56 -8.10
CA VAL A 42 -8.82 21.43 -8.66
C VAL A 42 -8.86 22.31 -9.90
N THR A 43 -8.78 21.69 -11.08
CA THR A 43 -9.09 22.40 -12.32
C THR A 43 -10.59 22.66 -12.32
N GLY A 44 -10.95 23.91 -12.06
CA GLY A 44 -12.33 24.36 -12.13
C GLY A 44 -12.92 24.07 -13.51
N ALA A 45 -14.14 23.56 -13.51
CA ALA A 45 -14.93 23.39 -14.73
C ALA A 45 -15.06 24.73 -15.45
N ASP A 46 -14.98 24.68 -16.80
CA ASP A 46 -15.11 25.79 -17.70
C ASP A 46 -16.30 26.72 -17.35
N ALA A 47 -15.98 27.92 -16.90
CA ALA A 47 -16.95 29.02 -16.91
C ALA A 47 -17.03 29.58 -18.33
N PRO A 48 -18.20 29.90 -18.87
CA PRO A 48 -18.33 30.55 -20.14
C PRO A 48 -17.69 31.95 -20.12
N PRO A 49 -17.21 32.48 -21.26
CA PRO A 49 -16.51 33.76 -21.33
C PRO A 49 -17.39 34.89 -20.84
N ALA A 50 -16.98 35.55 -19.78
CA ALA A 50 -17.63 36.75 -19.29
C ALA A 50 -17.25 37.95 -20.16
N THR A 51 -18.12 38.27 -21.11
CA THR A 51 -18.22 39.62 -21.68
C THR A 51 -19.56 40.19 -21.22
N ALA A 52 -19.59 40.73 -20.02
CA ALA A 52 -20.55 41.73 -19.58
C ALA A 52 -19.96 42.47 -18.39
N GLU A 53 -20.04 43.80 -18.43
CA GLU A 53 -19.70 44.69 -17.34
C GLU A 53 -20.26 44.16 -16.01
N ALA A 54 -19.39 44.13 -14.99
CA ALA A 54 -19.76 43.74 -13.65
C ALA A 54 -20.78 44.71 -13.09
N ALA A 55 -22.05 44.44 -13.33
CA ALA A 55 -23.14 45.05 -12.58
C ALA A 55 -22.93 44.60 -11.11
N ASN A 56 -22.93 45.59 -10.24
CA ASN A 56 -22.83 45.39 -8.78
C ASN A 56 -24.12 44.64 -8.34
N VAL A 57 -24.08 43.30 -8.38
CA VAL A 57 -25.19 42.45 -7.99
C VAL A 57 -25.19 42.38 -6.47
N ASP A 58 -26.19 42.96 -5.85
CA ASP A 58 -26.44 42.86 -4.42
C ASP A 58 -26.76 41.42 -4.03
N ASN A 59 -25.76 40.70 -3.58
CA ASN A 59 -25.85 39.30 -3.16
C ASN A 59 -26.50 39.11 -1.78
N SER A 60 -26.86 40.21 -1.08
CA SER A 60 -27.45 40.16 0.28
C SER A 60 -28.85 39.50 0.30
N LYS A 61 -29.46 39.32 -0.86
CA LYS A 61 -30.77 38.67 -1.02
C LYS A 61 -30.72 37.27 -1.63
N TRP A 62 -29.56 36.75 -1.91
CA TRP A 62 -29.41 35.37 -2.41
C TRP A 62 -29.60 34.37 -1.28
N LYS A 63 -30.81 33.83 -1.16
CA LYS A 63 -31.07 32.65 -0.33
C LYS A 63 -30.85 31.40 -1.21
N CYS A 64 -29.93 30.56 -0.82
CA CYS A 64 -29.77 29.24 -1.44
C CYS A 64 -31.03 28.42 -1.21
N LYS A 65 -31.76 28.12 -2.30
CA LYS A 65 -33.03 27.42 -2.27
C LYS A 65 -32.91 25.94 -1.92
N TYR A 66 -31.66 25.41 -1.90
CA TYR A 66 -31.30 23.98 -1.67
C TYR A 66 -30.26 23.76 -0.58
N CYS A 67 -29.81 24.82 0.10
CA CYS A 67 -28.89 24.74 1.21
C CYS A 67 -29.63 25.28 2.45
N GLU A 68 -30.46 24.46 3.07
CA GLU A 68 -30.91 24.78 4.44
C GLU A 68 -29.68 24.67 5.34
N PHE A 69 -29.24 25.82 5.88
CA PHE A 69 -28.27 25.85 6.96
C PHE A 69 -28.98 25.32 8.20
N GLN A 70 -28.66 24.07 8.55
CA GLN A 70 -29.14 23.48 9.80
C GLN A 70 -28.29 24.00 10.95
N GLU A 71 -28.84 24.93 11.72
CA GLU A 71 -28.24 25.43 12.94
C GLU A 71 -28.41 24.39 14.07
N GLY A 72 -27.43 24.33 14.97
CA GLY A 72 -27.41 23.39 16.07
C GLY A 72 -26.74 22.04 15.72
N PHE A 73 -27.17 21.00 16.43
CA PHE A 73 -26.66 19.64 16.21
C PHE A 73 -27.50 18.93 15.15
N SER A 74 -26.81 18.24 14.27
CA SER A 74 -27.41 17.33 13.30
C SER A 74 -26.50 16.11 13.12
N GLY A 75 -27.07 14.96 12.77
CA GLY A 75 -26.24 13.79 12.55
C GLY A 75 -26.99 12.48 12.71
N GLU A 76 -26.19 11.42 12.83
CA GLU A 76 -26.68 10.06 13.01
C GLU A 76 -25.81 9.34 14.04
N VAL A 77 -26.47 8.63 14.95
CA VAL A 77 -25.83 7.71 15.90
C VAL A 77 -26.39 6.32 15.67
N GLU A 78 -25.53 5.32 15.62
CA GLU A 78 -25.87 3.90 15.46
C GLU A 78 -25.37 3.10 16.65
N VAL A 79 -26.26 2.32 17.25
CA VAL A 79 -25.97 1.44 18.39
C VAL A 79 -26.58 0.08 18.12
N GLY A 80 -25.80 -0.98 18.32
CA GLY A 80 -26.27 -2.33 18.07
C GLY A 80 -25.29 -3.40 18.51
N ALA A 81 -25.53 -4.60 18.01
CA ALA A 81 -24.66 -5.75 18.22
C ALA A 81 -24.57 -6.58 16.94
N GLU A 82 -23.44 -7.26 16.79
CA GLU A 82 -23.23 -8.28 15.78
C GLU A 82 -22.67 -9.54 16.41
N TYR A 83 -22.94 -10.67 15.80
CA TYR A 83 -22.48 -11.98 16.25
C TYR A 83 -21.74 -12.67 15.13
N VAL A 84 -20.51 -13.10 15.41
CA VAL A 84 -19.61 -13.85 14.54
C VAL A 84 -19.72 -15.33 14.86
N SER A 85 -19.91 -16.17 13.85
CA SER A 85 -20.19 -17.60 14.02
C SER A 85 -18.99 -18.45 14.42
N ASP A 86 -17.77 -18.07 13.95
CA ASP A 86 -16.57 -18.89 14.08
C ASP A 86 -15.30 -18.02 14.25
N ASP A 87 -14.27 -18.61 14.88
CA ASP A 87 -12.97 -17.98 15.05
C ASP A 87 -12.19 -17.98 13.73
N SER A 88 -11.59 -16.86 13.37
CA SER A 88 -10.69 -16.79 12.22
C SER A 88 -9.83 -15.53 12.24
N PHE A 89 -8.52 -15.69 12.32
CA PHE A 89 -7.58 -14.58 12.17
C PHE A 89 -7.67 -13.94 10.78
N LYS A 90 -7.83 -14.77 9.75
CA LYS A 90 -7.90 -14.27 8.37
C LYS A 90 -9.17 -13.46 8.10
N PHE A 91 -10.34 -13.89 8.62
CA PHE A 91 -11.57 -13.10 8.56
C PHE A 91 -11.45 -11.79 9.33
N GLY A 92 -10.86 -11.88 10.54
CA GLY A 92 -10.63 -10.72 11.41
C GLY A 92 -9.50 -9.81 11.00
N GLU A 93 -8.67 -10.14 10.02
CA GLU A 93 -7.33 -9.60 9.73
C GLU A 93 -7.16 -8.09 9.99
N TYR A 94 -8.09 -7.27 9.50
CA TYR A 94 -8.12 -5.82 9.73
C TYR A 94 -9.45 -5.31 10.31
N THR A 95 -10.43 -6.17 10.43
CA THR A 95 -11.76 -5.78 10.94
C THR A 95 -11.85 -5.82 12.46
N GLY A 96 -11.08 -6.71 13.09
CA GLY A 96 -11.15 -6.99 14.51
C GLY A 96 -12.17 -8.07 14.88
N LEU A 97 -12.86 -8.69 13.91
CA LEU A 97 -13.87 -9.73 14.10
C LEU A 97 -13.22 -11.14 14.06
N LYS A 98 -12.16 -11.37 14.83
CA LYS A 98 -11.37 -12.59 14.77
C LYS A 98 -11.93 -13.75 15.60
N GLU A 99 -12.75 -13.46 16.62
CA GLU A 99 -13.24 -14.45 17.56
C GLU A 99 -14.74 -14.67 17.38
N LYS A 100 -15.20 -15.88 17.58
CA LYS A 100 -16.62 -16.21 17.70
C LYS A 100 -17.25 -15.50 18.86
N GLY A 101 -18.38 -14.85 18.63
CA GLY A 101 -19.10 -14.20 19.73
C GLY A 101 -19.79 -12.91 19.34
N ALA A 102 -20.26 -12.21 20.36
CA ALA A 102 -20.98 -10.97 20.19
C ALA A 102 -20.06 -9.76 20.31
N TYR A 103 -20.21 -8.83 19.38
CA TYR A 103 -19.49 -7.57 19.34
C TYR A 103 -20.46 -6.39 19.42
N PHE A 104 -20.01 -5.28 19.99
CA PHE A 104 -20.77 -4.06 20.07
C PHE A 104 -20.60 -3.21 18.80
N ILE A 105 -21.71 -2.77 18.22
CA ILE A 105 -21.72 -1.78 17.13
C ILE A 105 -21.94 -0.40 17.74
N GLY A 106 -21.00 0.50 17.53
CA GLY A 106 -21.11 1.89 17.94
C GLY A 106 -20.52 2.80 16.87
N ASN A 107 -21.37 3.53 16.15
CA ASN A 107 -20.98 4.49 15.15
C ASN A 107 -21.68 5.82 15.39
N ALA A 108 -21.01 6.94 15.08
CA ALA A 108 -21.62 8.26 15.14
C ALA A 108 -21.00 9.19 14.08
N THR A 109 -21.85 9.96 13.45
CA THR A 109 -21.45 11.09 12.63
C THR A 109 -22.32 12.27 13.00
N THR A 110 -21.76 13.22 13.74
CA THR A 110 -22.49 14.37 14.22
C THR A 110 -21.84 15.67 13.78
N ARG A 111 -22.63 16.68 13.59
CA ARG A 111 -22.20 18.02 13.17
C ARG A 111 -22.90 19.05 14.03
N TYR A 112 -22.14 20.05 14.44
CA TYR A 112 -22.66 21.27 15.05
C TYR A 112 -22.30 22.46 14.16
N ARG A 113 -23.24 23.36 13.99
CA ARG A 113 -23.07 24.64 13.23
C ARG A 113 -23.84 25.73 13.92
N ASP A 114 -23.27 26.94 13.93
CA ASP A 114 -23.97 28.12 14.42
C ASP A 114 -23.89 29.33 13.46
N GLU A 115 -24.64 30.36 13.76
CA GLU A 115 -24.70 31.61 12.97
C GLU A 115 -23.38 32.38 12.95
N ASP A 116 -22.55 32.22 13.98
CA ASP A 116 -21.23 32.85 14.10
C ASP A 116 -20.12 32.08 13.35
N ALA A 117 -20.51 31.05 12.58
CA ALA A 117 -19.65 30.17 11.80
C ALA A 117 -18.72 29.26 12.64
N TYR A 118 -19.05 29.02 13.90
CA TYR A 118 -18.43 27.95 14.69
C TYR A 118 -18.97 26.60 14.24
N TYR A 119 -18.10 25.62 14.26
CA TYR A 119 -18.46 24.27 13.86
C TYR A 119 -17.75 23.22 14.70
N MET A 120 -18.36 22.05 14.79
CA MET A 120 -17.75 20.84 15.34
C MET A 120 -18.29 19.64 14.56
N ASP A 121 -17.39 18.77 14.12
CA ASP A 121 -17.68 17.50 13.48
C ASP A 121 -17.11 16.37 14.35
N LEU A 122 -17.95 15.40 14.75
CA LEU A 122 -17.54 14.19 15.47
C LEU A 122 -17.81 12.98 14.56
N PHE A 123 -16.79 12.15 14.40
CA PHE A 123 -16.89 10.88 13.71
C PHE A 123 -16.39 9.75 14.60
N ILE A 124 -17.21 8.73 14.79
CA ILE A 124 -16.90 7.51 15.52
C ILE A 124 -17.28 6.32 14.64
N ARG A 125 -16.39 5.37 14.51
CA ARG A 125 -16.60 4.13 13.75
C ARG A 125 -16.04 2.95 14.53
N ASN A 126 -16.78 1.83 14.54
CA ASN A 126 -16.35 0.56 15.12
C ASN A 126 -15.91 0.68 16.60
N LEU A 127 -16.64 1.46 17.41
CA LEU A 127 -16.24 1.75 18.80
C LEU A 127 -16.00 0.49 19.64
N GLY A 128 -16.72 -0.60 19.36
CA GLY A 128 -16.59 -1.89 20.04
C GLY A 128 -15.46 -2.79 19.52
N LEU A 129 -14.77 -2.43 18.42
CA LEU A 129 -13.77 -3.27 17.76
C LEU A 129 -12.35 -2.72 17.93
N GLU A 130 -11.37 -3.57 17.69
CA GLU A 130 -9.95 -3.18 17.63
C GLU A 130 -9.59 -2.40 16.33
N SER A 131 -10.54 -2.20 15.43
CA SER A 131 -10.46 -1.36 14.22
C SER A 131 -11.13 0.00 14.38
N ARG A 132 -11.21 0.51 15.62
CA ARG A 132 -11.94 1.74 15.95
C ARG A 132 -11.26 3.00 15.45
N THR A 133 -12.10 3.95 15.02
CA THR A 133 -11.67 5.31 14.69
C THR A 133 -12.54 6.30 15.47
N ILE A 134 -11.91 7.30 16.08
CA ILE A 134 -12.58 8.43 16.73
C ILE A 134 -11.93 9.70 16.20
N SER A 135 -12.70 10.62 15.65
CA SER A 135 -12.19 11.89 15.14
C SER A 135 -13.11 13.03 15.55
N ILE A 136 -12.55 14.08 16.11
CA ILE A 136 -13.23 15.33 16.39
C ILE A 136 -12.49 16.47 15.70
N GLU A 137 -13.22 17.28 14.96
CA GLU A 137 -12.74 18.49 14.32
C GLU A 137 -13.66 19.64 14.69
N GLY A 138 -13.10 20.81 14.98
CA GLY A 138 -13.90 21.98 15.27
C GLY A 138 -13.12 23.27 15.13
N GLY A 139 -13.85 24.38 15.04
CA GLY A 139 -13.24 25.69 14.87
C GLY A 139 -14.21 26.77 14.45
N LYS A 140 -13.66 27.81 13.85
CA LYS A 140 -14.45 28.88 13.19
C LYS A 140 -14.10 28.90 11.72
N GLN A 141 -15.09 28.70 10.85
CA GLN A 141 -14.90 28.65 9.40
C GLN A 141 -14.14 29.89 8.90
N GLY A 142 -13.13 29.63 8.06
CA GLY A 142 -12.27 30.67 7.48
C GLY A 142 -11.30 31.32 8.47
N LYS A 143 -11.24 30.90 9.73
CA LYS A 143 -10.31 31.45 10.74
C LYS A 143 -9.39 30.43 11.34
N TYR A 144 -9.94 29.39 11.97
CA TYR A 144 -9.13 28.33 12.55
C TYR A 144 -9.87 27.02 12.63
N LYS A 145 -9.09 25.94 12.65
CA LYS A 145 -9.49 24.56 12.80
C LYS A 145 -8.58 23.84 13.77
N LEU A 146 -9.17 23.04 14.66
CA LEU A 146 -8.47 22.10 15.54
C LEU A 146 -9.01 20.71 15.26
N PHE A 147 -8.16 19.71 15.28
CA PHE A 147 -8.60 18.32 15.19
C PHE A 147 -7.80 17.38 16.08
N LEU A 148 -8.49 16.35 16.54
CA LEU A 148 -7.94 15.19 17.22
C LEU A 148 -8.49 13.95 16.52
N ARG A 149 -7.61 12.98 16.22
CA ARG A 149 -8.00 11.70 15.67
C ARG A 149 -7.27 10.57 16.39
N TYR A 150 -8.00 9.51 16.70
CA TYR A 150 -7.49 8.26 17.21
C TYR A 150 -7.90 7.12 16.28
N ASP A 151 -6.94 6.27 15.88
CA ASP A 151 -7.17 5.08 15.07
C ASP A 151 -6.49 3.88 15.73
N GLU A 152 -7.19 2.74 15.73
CA GLU A 152 -6.60 1.42 15.95
C GLU A 152 -6.69 0.60 14.67
N ILE A 153 -5.62 -0.14 14.36
CA ILE A 153 -5.54 -0.99 13.17
C ILE A 153 -4.91 -2.31 13.60
N PRO A 154 -5.71 -3.37 13.78
CA PRO A 154 -5.20 -4.71 14.01
C PRO A 154 -4.68 -5.30 12.69
N HIS A 155 -3.74 -6.22 12.79
CA HIS A 155 -3.29 -7.06 11.68
C HIS A 155 -3.01 -8.46 12.22
N TYR A 156 -3.98 -9.34 12.11
CA TYR A 156 -3.88 -10.74 12.50
C TYR A 156 -3.27 -11.53 11.34
N ILE A 157 -2.09 -12.14 11.58
CA ILE A 157 -1.29 -12.76 10.52
C ILE A 157 -1.61 -14.25 10.43
N THR A 158 -1.44 -14.97 11.54
CA THR A 158 -1.78 -16.40 11.63
C THR A 158 -1.92 -16.83 13.07
N GLU A 159 -2.79 -17.79 13.29
CA GLU A 159 -3.01 -18.51 14.56
C GLU A 159 -2.47 -19.94 14.54
N THR A 160 -1.84 -20.37 13.42
CA THR A 160 -1.38 -21.75 13.27
C THR A 160 0.09 -21.96 13.54
N ALA A 161 0.84 -20.87 13.80
CA ALA A 161 2.28 -20.96 14.08
C ALA A 161 2.56 -21.76 15.36
N GLN A 162 3.57 -22.63 15.33
CA GLN A 162 4.01 -23.46 16.43
C GLN A 162 5.51 -23.30 16.65
N THR A 163 5.93 -23.27 17.90
CA THR A 163 7.34 -23.15 18.24
C THR A 163 7.65 -23.90 19.54
N PRO A 164 8.86 -24.47 19.69
CA PRO A 164 9.32 -24.97 20.97
C PRO A 164 9.94 -23.88 21.85
N TYR A 165 10.18 -22.68 21.30
CA TYR A 165 10.81 -21.59 22.02
C TYR A 165 9.88 -20.95 23.05
N LEU A 166 10.38 -20.82 24.27
CA LEU A 166 9.78 -20.04 25.34
C LEU A 166 10.19 -18.56 25.20
N GLY A 167 9.37 -17.64 25.77
CA GLY A 167 9.67 -16.21 25.75
C GLY A 167 9.22 -15.49 24.47
N THR A 168 8.32 -16.06 23.68
CA THR A 168 7.69 -15.39 22.55
C THR A 168 7.08 -14.05 22.98
N GLY A 169 7.21 -13.01 22.13
CA GLY A 169 6.83 -11.64 22.48
C GLY A 169 7.93 -10.86 23.22
N SER A 170 9.02 -11.53 23.65
CA SER A 170 10.21 -10.87 24.17
C SER A 170 11.37 -10.90 23.16
N ASN A 171 12.45 -10.23 23.49
CA ASN A 171 13.67 -10.22 22.68
C ASN A 171 14.65 -11.35 23.00
N SER A 172 14.25 -12.35 23.82
CA SER A 172 15.05 -13.51 24.18
C SER A 172 14.21 -14.78 24.12
N LEU A 173 14.61 -15.71 23.28
CA LEU A 173 13.95 -16.99 23.07
C LEU A 173 14.83 -18.10 23.65
N THR A 174 14.26 -18.88 24.57
CA THR A 174 14.94 -20.00 25.24
C THR A 174 14.25 -21.32 24.92
N LEU A 175 14.95 -22.41 24.99
CA LEU A 175 14.39 -23.76 24.84
C LEU A 175 14.01 -24.33 26.21
N PRO A 176 13.09 -25.29 26.29
CA PRO A 176 12.80 -26.00 27.53
C PRO A 176 14.06 -26.62 28.15
N SER A 177 14.15 -26.66 29.46
CA SER A 177 15.31 -27.25 30.15
C SER A 177 15.53 -28.74 29.86
N SER A 178 14.51 -29.43 29.35
CA SER A 178 14.58 -30.82 28.90
C SER A 178 15.09 -30.98 27.47
N TRP A 179 15.29 -29.87 26.73
CA TRP A 179 15.62 -29.91 25.30
C TRP A 179 16.93 -30.64 25.04
N VAL A 180 16.90 -31.60 24.12
CA VAL A 180 18.07 -32.33 23.65
C VAL A 180 18.36 -31.91 22.20
N PRO A 181 19.46 -31.16 21.96
CA PRO A 181 19.88 -30.78 20.63
C PRO A 181 20.19 -31.99 19.75
N ALA A 182 19.81 -31.93 18.47
CA ALA A 182 20.11 -32.95 17.47
C ALA A 182 20.71 -32.33 16.21
N SER A 183 21.32 -33.13 15.34
CA SER A 183 21.87 -32.62 14.08
C SER A 183 20.80 -32.27 13.04
N THR A 184 19.61 -32.82 13.20
CA THR A 184 18.44 -32.56 12.32
C THR A 184 17.17 -32.45 13.14
N THR A 185 16.13 -31.79 12.62
CA THR A 185 14.83 -31.64 13.27
C THR A 185 14.17 -32.99 13.58
N THR A 186 14.32 -33.99 12.71
CA THR A 186 13.81 -35.36 12.91
C THR A 186 14.51 -36.10 14.08
N GLY A 187 15.67 -35.66 14.50
CA GLY A 187 16.41 -36.23 15.65
C GLY A 187 16.06 -35.55 16.99
N MET A 188 15.31 -34.47 17.01
CA MET A 188 14.91 -33.72 18.21
C MET A 188 13.78 -34.44 18.95
N THR A 189 14.14 -35.26 19.94
CA THR A 189 13.19 -36.15 20.65
C THR A 189 12.12 -35.40 21.42
N ASP A 190 12.44 -34.21 21.92
CA ASP A 190 11.53 -33.39 22.72
C ASP A 190 10.74 -32.36 21.89
N LEU A 191 10.93 -32.33 20.57
CA LEU A 191 10.29 -31.30 19.70
C LEU A 191 8.76 -31.32 19.82
N THR A 192 8.14 -32.48 19.54
CA THR A 192 6.67 -32.61 19.55
C THR A 192 6.03 -32.25 20.89
N SER A 193 6.68 -32.62 22.00
CA SER A 193 6.19 -32.32 23.36
C SER A 193 6.41 -30.88 23.79
N SER A 194 7.32 -30.17 23.14
CA SER A 194 7.67 -28.79 23.45
C SER A 194 6.91 -27.77 22.57
N LEU A 195 6.32 -28.24 21.47
CA LEU A 195 5.57 -27.34 20.58
C LEU A 195 4.36 -26.73 21.30
N HIS A 196 4.23 -25.44 21.19
CA HIS A 196 3.03 -24.71 21.58
C HIS A 196 2.65 -23.71 20.47
N GLN A 197 1.34 -23.46 20.37
CA GLN A 197 0.77 -22.55 19.39
C GLN A 197 1.04 -21.09 19.81
N VAL A 198 1.32 -20.24 18.85
CA VAL A 198 1.56 -18.81 19.06
C VAL A 198 0.88 -18.00 17.98
N ASP A 199 0.10 -17.03 18.42
CA ASP A 199 -0.56 -16.08 17.53
C ASP A 199 0.43 -15.05 17.01
N LEU A 200 0.50 -14.89 15.67
CA LEU A 200 1.27 -13.84 15.05
C LEU A 200 0.33 -12.70 14.67
N GLU A 201 0.53 -11.56 15.33
CA GLU A 201 -0.30 -10.38 15.12
C GLU A 201 0.48 -9.11 15.40
N THR A 202 0.06 -8.01 14.81
CA THR A 202 0.49 -6.65 15.18
C THR A 202 -0.70 -5.73 15.33
N LYS A 203 -0.59 -4.78 16.25
CA LYS A 203 -1.59 -3.75 16.48
C LYS A 203 -0.95 -2.38 16.38
N ARG A 204 -1.57 -1.50 15.64
CA ARG A 204 -1.14 -0.11 15.48
C ARG A 204 -2.15 0.82 16.12
N LYS A 205 -1.68 1.69 17.02
CA LYS A 205 -2.46 2.74 17.68
C LYS A 205 -1.89 4.08 17.29
N ARG A 206 -2.72 4.97 16.80
CA ARG A 206 -2.30 6.28 16.29
C ARG A 206 -3.15 7.39 16.86
N VAL A 207 -2.47 8.44 17.32
CA VAL A 207 -3.09 9.71 17.74
C VAL A 207 -2.56 10.81 16.83
N ASP A 208 -3.45 11.52 16.14
CA ASP A 208 -3.15 12.71 15.37
C ASP A 208 -3.75 13.93 16.08
N LEU A 209 -2.96 14.96 16.30
CA LEU A 209 -3.36 16.28 16.77
C LEU A 209 -3.00 17.31 15.72
N GLY A 210 -3.86 18.28 15.47
CA GLY A 210 -3.49 19.32 14.53
C GLY A 210 -4.32 20.57 14.63
N MET A 211 -3.74 21.63 14.08
CA MET A 211 -4.37 22.93 13.97
C MET A 211 -4.11 23.56 12.60
N ALA A 212 -5.08 24.33 12.11
CA ALA A 212 -4.90 25.24 11.01
C ALA A 212 -5.40 26.62 11.44
N TYR A 213 -4.67 27.69 11.05
CA TYR A 213 -5.01 29.07 11.34
C TYR A 213 -4.91 29.94 10.09
N THR A 214 -5.99 30.60 9.75
CA THR A 214 -6.14 31.43 8.54
C THR A 214 -6.41 32.88 8.98
N PRO A 215 -5.35 33.68 9.31
CA PRO A 215 -5.54 35.06 9.79
C PRO A 215 -6.13 35.96 8.72
N THR A 216 -5.85 35.67 7.45
CA THR A 216 -6.38 36.39 6.29
C THR A 216 -6.69 35.41 5.17
N SER A 217 -7.44 35.83 4.14
CA SER A 217 -7.70 35.02 2.95
C SER A 217 -6.44 34.60 2.16
N LYS A 218 -5.28 35.20 2.46
CA LYS A 218 -4.01 34.95 1.76
C LYS A 218 -3.08 34.00 2.50
N TRP A 219 -3.18 33.90 3.82
CA TRP A 219 -2.24 33.16 4.64
C TRP A 219 -2.93 32.05 5.41
N GLU A 220 -2.35 30.85 5.39
CA GLU A 220 -2.75 29.70 6.20
C GLU A 220 -1.51 29.08 6.86
N TYR A 221 -1.61 28.78 8.15
CA TYR A 221 -0.60 28.10 8.96
C TYR A 221 -1.17 26.78 9.42
N LYS A 222 -0.41 25.68 9.26
CA LYS A 222 -0.81 24.34 9.71
C LYS A 222 0.28 23.76 10.60
N LEU A 223 -0.15 23.07 11.66
CA LEU A 223 0.71 22.25 12.50
C LEU A 223 -0.03 20.94 12.76
N LYS A 224 0.65 19.83 12.58
CA LYS A 224 0.16 18.50 12.88
C LYS A 224 1.24 17.72 13.62
N TYR A 225 0.82 17.01 14.66
CA TYR A 225 1.64 16.03 15.36
C TYR A 225 0.95 14.68 15.31
N ARG A 226 1.72 13.62 15.06
CA ARG A 226 1.28 12.24 15.08
C ARG A 226 2.15 11.43 16.01
N HIS A 227 1.52 10.68 16.88
CA HIS A 227 2.16 9.64 17.68
C HIS A 227 1.57 8.29 17.28
N GLU A 228 2.43 7.35 16.89
CA GLU A 228 2.04 5.99 16.53
C GLU A 228 2.83 4.99 17.35
N VAL A 229 2.12 4.00 17.91
CA VAL A 229 2.68 2.81 18.54
C VAL A 229 2.28 1.60 17.72
N LYS A 230 3.24 0.73 17.40
CA LYS A 230 3.01 -0.57 16.77
C LYS A 230 3.60 -1.66 17.65
N ASP A 231 2.74 -2.49 18.22
CA ASP A 231 3.09 -3.59 19.11
C ASP A 231 2.62 -4.94 18.55
N GLY A 232 3.25 -6.03 19.00
CA GLY A 232 2.91 -7.40 18.61
C GLY A 232 4.13 -8.29 18.38
N GLN A 233 3.93 -9.32 17.55
CA GLN A 233 4.98 -10.28 17.20
C GLN A 233 4.79 -10.84 15.80
N VAL A 234 5.91 -11.09 15.11
CA VAL A 234 5.92 -11.56 13.72
C VAL A 234 7.01 -12.61 13.50
N ALA A 235 6.86 -13.42 12.47
CA ALA A 235 7.86 -14.39 12.08
C ALA A 235 9.15 -13.73 11.58
N THR A 236 10.27 -14.35 11.87
CA THR A 236 11.61 -14.11 11.32
C THR A 236 12.35 -15.43 11.21
N ALA A 237 13.63 -15.42 10.91
CA ALA A 237 14.46 -16.62 10.91
C ALA A 237 15.89 -16.29 11.33
N GLY A 238 16.57 -17.27 11.90
CA GLY A 238 17.99 -17.24 12.20
C GLY A 238 18.68 -18.52 11.73
N ALA A 239 19.97 -18.45 11.42
CA ALA A 239 20.73 -19.56 10.88
C ALA A 239 21.98 -19.85 11.71
N PHE A 240 22.38 -21.12 11.75
CA PHE A 240 23.62 -21.64 12.28
C PHE A 240 24.33 -22.43 11.18
N LEU A 241 25.11 -21.75 10.35
CA LEU A 241 25.88 -22.25 9.21
C LEU A 241 25.08 -23.15 8.23
N PHE A 242 24.70 -24.37 8.63
CA PHE A 242 23.99 -25.35 7.81
C PHE A 242 22.57 -25.62 8.26
N SER A 243 22.13 -25.01 9.36
CA SER A 243 20.80 -25.20 9.94
C SER A 243 20.15 -23.84 10.21
N ALA A 244 18.83 -23.81 10.20
CA ALA A 244 18.08 -22.59 10.46
C ALA A 244 16.86 -22.87 11.34
N ALA A 245 16.40 -21.85 12.04
CA ALA A 245 15.14 -21.89 12.77
C ALA A 245 14.28 -20.68 12.36
N GLN A 246 13.00 -20.90 12.09
CA GLN A 246 12.02 -19.83 12.07
C GLN A 246 11.73 -19.41 13.51
N LEU A 247 11.74 -18.11 13.74
CA LEU A 247 11.69 -17.49 15.05
C LEU A 247 10.54 -16.51 15.12
N ILE A 248 10.14 -16.13 16.32
CA ILE A 248 9.13 -15.11 16.56
C ILE A 248 9.82 -13.91 17.19
N LYS A 249 9.84 -12.78 16.46
CA LYS A 249 10.43 -11.54 16.97
C LYS A 249 9.36 -10.59 17.50
N PRO A 250 9.65 -9.85 18.57
CA PRO A 250 8.78 -8.81 19.07
C PRO A 250 8.72 -7.62 18.11
N VAL A 251 7.60 -6.93 18.09
CA VAL A 251 7.40 -5.63 17.49
C VAL A 251 6.97 -4.67 18.58
N ASP A 252 7.80 -3.67 18.88
CA ASP A 252 7.51 -2.61 19.87
C ASP A 252 8.11 -1.30 19.35
N TYR A 253 7.38 -0.67 18.43
CA TYR A 253 7.81 0.51 17.68
C TYR A 253 7.03 1.73 18.10
N LYS A 254 7.71 2.88 18.17
CA LYS A 254 7.12 4.19 18.32
C LYS A 254 7.56 5.08 17.17
N THR A 255 6.63 5.84 16.61
CA THR A 255 6.94 6.82 15.57
C THR A 255 6.26 8.13 15.90
N ASP A 256 7.07 9.17 16.06
CA ASP A 256 6.59 10.54 16.23
C ASP A 256 6.80 11.32 14.94
N GLN A 257 5.76 12.03 14.47
CA GLN A 257 5.82 12.84 13.25
C GLN A 257 5.33 14.24 13.53
N VAL A 258 6.01 15.22 12.96
CA VAL A 258 5.66 16.64 13.02
C VAL A 258 5.56 17.20 11.60
N ASP A 259 4.42 17.79 11.27
CA ASP A 259 4.22 18.54 10.02
C ASP A 259 3.90 19.98 10.37
N ALA A 260 4.69 20.93 9.87
CA ALA A 260 4.44 22.36 10.03
C ALA A 260 4.51 23.04 8.67
N SER A 261 3.52 23.88 8.33
CA SER A 261 3.51 24.54 7.03
C SER A 261 2.88 25.91 7.05
N VAL A 262 3.36 26.76 6.14
CA VAL A 262 2.86 28.10 5.88
C VAL A 262 2.50 28.18 4.41
N PHE A 263 1.28 28.58 4.11
CA PHE A 263 0.77 28.76 2.76
C PHE A 263 0.46 30.23 2.52
N TYR A 264 0.85 30.71 1.35
CA TYR A 264 0.45 31.98 0.81
C TYR A 264 -0.32 31.78 -0.49
N ASN A 265 -1.48 32.40 -0.60
CA ASN A 265 -2.34 32.31 -1.79
C ASN A 265 -2.80 33.69 -2.22
N SER A 266 -2.64 33.98 -3.51
CA SER A 266 -3.15 35.18 -4.16
C SER A 266 -3.75 34.82 -5.53
N GLU A 267 -4.32 35.77 -6.24
CA GLU A 267 -4.93 35.54 -7.56
C GLU A 267 -3.97 34.93 -8.59
N LYS A 268 -2.69 35.28 -8.53
CA LYS A 268 -1.69 34.86 -9.53
C LYS A 268 -0.59 33.96 -8.96
N THR A 269 -0.41 33.95 -7.63
CA THR A 269 0.75 33.31 -7.01
C THR A 269 0.30 32.48 -5.82
N GLN A 270 0.77 31.25 -5.76
CA GLN A 270 0.69 30.37 -4.59
C GLN A 270 2.11 30.03 -4.16
N ALA A 271 2.36 29.99 -2.86
CA ALA A 271 3.64 29.54 -2.31
C ALA A 271 3.42 28.84 -0.98
N SER A 272 4.23 27.84 -0.68
CA SER A 272 4.26 27.21 0.62
C SER A 272 5.65 26.86 1.06
N LEU A 273 5.86 26.92 2.37
CA LEU A 273 7.04 26.37 3.05
C LEU A 273 6.54 25.36 4.07
N ALA A 274 7.03 24.15 4.00
CA ALA A 274 6.68 23.09 4.92
C ALA A 274 7.93 22.44 5.53
N TYR A 275 7.79 21.96 6.76
CA TYR A 275 8.74 21.11 7.46
C TYR A 275 8.04 19.81 7.79
N TYR A 276 8.73 18.69 7.57
CA TYR A 276 8.34 17.36 8.00
C TYR A 276 9.45 16.71 8.82
N GLY A 277 9.12 16.20 9.99
CA GLY A 277 10.01 15.43 10.84
C GLY A 277 9.38 14.08 11.17
N SER A 278 10.15 12.99 11.11
CA SER A 278 9.75 11.65 11.52
C SER A 278 10.85 11.02 12.37
N PHE A 279 10.47 10.53 13.55
CA PHE A 279 11.37 9.97 14.56
C PHE A 279 10.87 8.57 14.90
N PHE A 280 11.61 7.57 14.46
CA PHE A 280 11.31 6.16 14.72
C PHE A 280 12.16 5.63 15.87
N LYS A 281 11.52 4.89 16.76
CA LYS A 281 12.16 4.22 17.90
C LYS A 281 11.68 2.78 18.01
N ASN A 282 12.63 1.86 18.19
CA ASN A 282 12.40 0.46 18.53
C ASN A 282 12.84 0.21 19.98
N ASN A 283 11.96 -0.38 20.78
CA ASN A 283 12.32 -0.70 22.16
C ASN A 283 13.17 -1.99 22.31
N ASN A 284 13.44 -2.68 21.20
CA ASN A 284 14.25 -3.90 21.17
C ASN A 284 15.38 -3.77 20.14
N ASP A 285 16.63 -3.76 20.58
CA ASP A 285 17.80 -3.63 19.70
C ASP A 285 18.12 -4.94 18.98
N SER A 286 17.83 -6.09 19.61
CA SER A 286 18.14 -7.41 19.08
C SER A 286 17.13 -8.47 19.51
N LEU A 287 17.11 -9.58 18.79
CA LEU A 287 16.51 -10.84 19.17
C LEU A 287 17.64 -11.86 19.41
N THR A 288 17.65 -12.50 20.56
CA THR A 288 18.56 -13.63 20.89
C THR A 288 17.74 -14.92 20.98
N TRP A 289 18.34 -16.05 20.61
CA TRP A 289 17.71 -17.36 20.72
C TRP A 289 18.73 -18.44 21.01
N GLU A 290 18.35 -19.48 21.73
CA GLU A 290 19.17 -20.68 21.96
C GLU A 290 19.20 -21.53 20.69
N ASN A 291 20.35 -22.16 20.41
CA ASN A 291 20.51 -23.05 19.26
C ASN A 291 19.75 -24.37 19.49
N PRO A 292 18.75 -24.73 18.68
CA PRO A 292 18.00 -25.96 18.85
C PRO A 292 18.76 -27.20 18.35
N TYR A 293 19.85 -27.00 17.60
CA TYR A 293 20.63 -28.03 16.98
C TYR A 293 21.88 -28.36 17.82
N THR A 294 22.49 -29.54 17.57
CA THR A 294 23.81 -29.80 18.06
C THR A 294 24.78 -28.73 17.58
N SER A 295 25.40 -28.03 18.53
CA SER A 295 26.24 -26.88 18.24
C SER A 295 27.36 -27.25 17.28
N ALA A 296 27.42 -26.56 16.13
CA ALA A 296 28.57 -26.59 15.24
C ALA A 296 29.52 -25.46 15.65
N PHE A 297 30.79 -25.75 15.83
CA PHE A 297 31.83 -24.77 16.18
C PHE A 297 31.56 -23.96 17.46
N GLY A 298 30.75 -24.53 18.40
CA GLY A 298 30.51 -23.93 19.71
C GLY A 298 29.46 -22.81 19.75
N ALA A 299 28.67 -22.66 18.71
CA ALA A 299 27.60 -21.67 18.68
C ALA A 299 26.33 -22.19 19.39
N ASP A 300 26.18 -21.88 20.68
CA ASP A 300 25.05 -22.30 21.50
C ASP A 300 23.85 -21.35 21.45
N SER A 301 24.05 -20.16 20.95
CA SER A 301 23.00 -19.13 20.77
C SER A 301 23.25 -18.30 19.53
N GLY A 302 22.19 -17.67 18.99
CA GLY A 302 22.26 -16.69 17.92
C GLY A 302 21.72 -15.33 18.34
N GLN A 303 22.10 -14.30 17.62
CA GLN A 303 21.61 -12.93 17.79
C GLN A 303 21.33 -12.29 16.42
N LEU A 304 20.18 -11.63 16.30
CA LEU A 304 19.76 -10.87 15.12
C LEU A 304 19.51 -9.42 15.51
N ALA A 305 20.14 -8.47 14.83
CA ALA A 305 19.83 -7.07 14.99
C ALA A 305 18.39 -6.78 14.53
N LEU A 306 17.65 -5.99 15.29
CA LEU A 306 16.34 -5.48 14.93
C LEU A 306 16.46 -4.08 14.34
N ALA A 307 15.34 -3.52 13.87
CA ALA A 307 15.34 -2.21 13.22
C ALA A 307 15.91 -1.12 14.14
N PRO A 308 16.96 -0.40 13.72
CA PRO A 308 17.58 0.64 14.54
C PRO A 308 16.71 1.90 14.63
N ASP A 309 16.88 2.66 15.70
CA ASP A 309 16.34 4.00 15.85
C ASP A 309 16.85 4.89 14.71
N ASN A 310 15.96 5.71 14.13
CA ASN A 310 16.31 6.58 13.02
C ASN A 310 15.42 7.82 12.98
N GLN A 311 15.86 8.82 12.24
CA GLN A 311 15.12 10.05 12.02
C GLN A 311 15.20 10.54 10.59
N PHE A 312 14.17 11.25 10.15
CA PHE A 312 14.11 11.95 8.88
C PHE A 312 13.59 13.36 9.08
N ASN A 313 14.30 14.33 8.54
CA ASN A 313 13.93 15.76 8.56
C ASN A 313 13.91 16.28 7.14
N GLN A 314 12.86 17.00 6.73
CA GLN A 314 12.70 17.53 5.38
C GLN A 314 12.07 18.92 5.39
N PHE A 315 12.61 19.82 4.56
CA PHE A 315 12.00 21.09 4.21
C PHE A 315 11.49 21.04 2.78
N VAL A 316 10.29 21.54 2.55
CA VAL A 316 9.65 21.59 1.23
C VAL A 316 9.25 23.02 0.92
N LEU A 317 9.77 23.55 -0.18
CA LEU A 317 9.36 24.82 -0.76
C LEU A 317 8.59 24.54 -2.04
N SER A 318 7.33 24.99 -2.12
CA SER A 318 6.55 24.87 -3.35
C SER A 318 5.93 26.19 -3.77
N GLY A 319 5.70 26.35 -5.07
CA GLY A 319 5.06 27.54 -5.60
C GLY A 319 4.43 27.33 -6.96
N GLY A 320 3.44 28.17 -7.25
CA GLY A 320 2.76 28.22 -8.55
C GLY A 320 2.54 29.66 -8.96
N PHE A 321 2.69 29.92 -10.25
CA PHE A 321 2.51 31.23 -10.84
C PHE A 321 1.77 31.19 -12.16
N HIS A 322 0.71 31.98 -12.31
CA HIS A 322 -0.03 32.15 -13.56
C HIS A 322 0.70 33.13 -14.47
N ILE A 323 1.20 32.63 -15.61
CA ILE A 323 1.86 33.43 -16.66
C ILE A 323 0.79 33.79 -17.70
N GLY A 324 0.21 35.02 -17.57
CA GLY A 324 -0.93 35.41 -18.39
C GLY A 324 -2.20 34.60 -18.09
N GLU A 325 -3.12 34.51 -19.08
CA GLU A 325 -4.43 33.87 -18.90
C GLU A 325 -4.43 32.36 -19.22
N GLY A 326 -3.36 31.82 -19.78
CA GLY A 326 -3.36 30.47 -20.33
C GLY A 326 -2.24 29.55 -19.83
N THR A 327 -1.30 30.04 -19.02
CA THR A 327 -0.12 29.25 -18.62
C THR A 327 0.05 29.26 -17.11
N LEU A 328 0.20 28.06 -16.53
CA LEU A 328 0.55 27.84 -15.14
C LEU A 328 1.92 27.19 -15.08
N ALA A 329 2.85 27.80 -14.35
CA ALA A 329 4.12 27.22 -13.96
C ALA A 329 4.06 26.87 -12.46
N SER A 330 4.52 25.69 -12.07
CA SER A 330 4.69 25.31 -10.68
C SER A 330 6.02 24.63 -10.46
N ALA A 331 6.57 24.83 -9.27
CA ALA A 331 7.81 24.19 -8.84
C ALA A 331 7.70 23.77 -7.38
N GLU A 332 8.33 22.65 -7.05
CA GLU A 332 8.51 22.17 -5.69
C GLU A 332 9.95 21.69 -5.51
N VAL A 333 10.56 22.04 -4.40
CA VAL A 333 11.88 21.56 -4.00
C VAL A 333 11.80 21.08 -2.57
N ALA A 334 12.18 19.83 -2.35
CA ALA A 334 12.23 19.19 -1.04
C ALA A 334 13.68 18.78 -0.73
N MET A 335 14.20 19.22 0.41
CA MET A 335 15.53 18.88 0.91
C MET A 335 15.38 18.14 2.23
N GLY A 336 15.93 16.94 2.30
CA GLY A 336 15.79 16.08 3.47
C GLY A 336 17.11 15.47 3.91
N ARG A 337 17.12 15.00 5.16
CA ARG A 337 18.21 14.21 5.74
C ARG A 337 17.64 13.07 6.56
N MET A 338 18.14 11.86 6.27
CA MET A 338 17.94 10.67 7.07
C MET A 338 19.19 10.43 7.90
N GLU A 339 19.00 10.06 9.17
CA GLU A 339 20.09 9.78 10.09
C GLU A 339 19.81 8.52 10.89
N GLN A 340 20.85 7.69 11.08
CA GLN A 340 20.82 6.50 11.91
C GLN A 340 22.19 6.34 12.56
N ASN A 341 22.24 6.30 13.89
CA ASN A 341 23.49 6.20 14.64
C ASN A 341 23.38 5.28 15.86
N GLU A 342 22.60 4.21 15.72
CA GLU A 342 22.47 3.19 16.75
C GLU A 342 23.79 2.41 16.90
N ASN A 343 24.09 1.95 18.11
CA ASN A 343 25.29 1.16 18.36
C ASN A 343 25.18 -0.19 17.70
N PHE A 344 26.29 -0.64 17.10
CA PHE A 344 26.39 -2.01 16.59
C PHE A 344 26.35 -3.02 17.75
N LEU A 345 25.71 -4.14 17.48
CA LEU A 345 25.82 -5.32 18.31
C LEU A 345 27.20 -5.99 18.11
N PRO A 346 27.70 -6.78 19.06
CA PRO A 346 28.83 -7.67 18.82
C PRO A 346 28.58 -8.56 17.59
N TYR A 347 29.65 -8.96 16.89
CA TYR A 347 29.52 -9.86 15.73
C TYR A 347 28.82 -11.17 16.06
N THR A 348 28.98 -11.64 17.28
CA THR A 348 28.52 -12.96 17.74
C THR A 348 28.35 -12.98 19.25
N THR A 349 27.49 -13.86 19.73
CA THR A 349 27.38 -14.25 21.14
C THR A 349 28.34 -15.41 21.50
N ASN A 350 28.99 -15.99 20.50
CA ASN A 350 29.91 -17.10 20.67
C ASN A 350 31.31 -16.60 21.07
N ILE A 351 31.59 -16.57 22.38
CA ILE A 351 32.81 -15.99 22.97
C ILE A 351 34.12 -16.48 22.31
N PRO A 352 34.30 -17.79 21.96
CA PRO A 352 35.51 -18.22 21.29
C PRO A 352 35.80 -17.56 19.93
N LEU A 353 34.79 -16.98 19.30
CA LEU A 353 34.87 -16.30 18.00
C LEU A 353 34.84 -14.79 18.15
N ASP A 354 34.87 -14.27 19.39
CA ASP A 354 34.77 -12.84 19.63
C ASP A 354 35.89 -12.09 18.91
N SER A 355 35.52 -11.08 18.16
CA SER A 355 36.43 -10.14 17.52
C SER A 355 35.94 -8.71 17.71
N SER A 356 36.85 -7.75 17.82
CA SER A 356 36.51 -6.35 18.03
C SER A 356 35.85 -5.74 16.82
N LEU A 357 34.77 -5.00 17.02
CA LEU A 357 34.12 -4.18 15.99
C LEU A 357 35.07 -3.10 15.48
N SER A 358 35.02 -2.82 14.18
CA SER A 358 35.82 -1.76 13.56
C SER A 358 35.27 -0.34 13.86
N SER A 359 34.02 -0.24 14.29
CA SER A 359 33.33 1.00 14.67
C SER A 359 32.24 0.70 15.71
N ASN A 360 31.85 1.70 16.48
CA ASN A 360 30.75 1.55 17.44
C ASN A 360 29.36 1.67 16.77
N SER A 361 29.26 2.38 15.67
CA SER A 361 28.01 2.60 14.95
C SER A 361 28.25 2.84 13.45
N LEU A 362 27.20 2.81 12.65
CA LEU A 362 27.28 3.08 11.22
C LEU A 362 27.54 4.57 10.92
N GLY A 363 27.02 5.49 11.75
CA GLY A 363 27.02 6.91 11.44
C GLY A 363 26.27 7.22 10.15
N GLY A 364 25.14 6.53 9.95
CA GLY A 364 24.35 6.59 8.71
C GLY A 364 23.78 7.97 8.44
N ILE A 365 24.09 8.53 7.28
CA ILE A 365 23.61 9.84 6.81
C ILE A 365 23.27 9.73 5.34
N VAL A 366 22.02 10.09 5.00
CA VAL A 366 21.59 10.22 3.60
C VAL A 366 20.93 11.57 3.41
N ASP A 367 21.48 12.37 2.49
CA ASP A 367 20.85 13.61 2.05
C ASP A 367 19.94 13.33 0.86
N THR A 368 18.75 13.93 0.84
CA THR A 368 17.80 13.80 -0.27
C THR A 368 17.49 15.18 -0.85
N LEU A 369 17.45 15.26 -2.17
CA LEU A 369 16.98 16.45 -2.89
C LEU A 369 15.98 16.02 -3.96
N ASN A 370 14.74 16.48 -3.81
CA ASN A 370 13.70 16.28 -4.82
C ASN A 370 13.31 17.64 -5.39
N ALA A 371 13.27 17.75 -6.71
CA ALA A 371 12.76 18.93 -7.40
C ALA A 371 11.76 18.52 -8.47
N ASN A 372 10.61 19.20 -8.52
CA ASN A 372 9.55 18.93 -9.49
C ASN A 372 9.09 20.24 -10.11
N ILE A 373 9.25 20.38 -11.42
CA ILE A 373 8.86 21.56 -12.18
C ILE A 373 7.79 21.15 -13.19
N LYS A 374 6.67 21.86 -13.22
CA LYS A 374 5.57 21.61 -14.16
C LYS A 374 5.16 22.87 -14.86
N LEU A 375 4.90 22.75 -16.15
CA LEU A 375 4.35 23.79 -17.00
C LEU A 375 3.11 23.24 -17.70
N VAL A 376 1.99 23.91 -17.53
CA VAL A 376 0.74 23.63 -18.24
C VAL A 376 0.36 24.89 -19.00
N SER A 377 0.22 24.78 -20.32
CA SER A 377 -0.06 25.94 -21.17
C SER A 377 -1.18 25.65 -22.18
N ARG A 378 -2.17 26.51 -22.20
CA ARG A 378 -3.19 26.58 -23.26
C ARG A 378 -2.68 27.50 -24.38
N LEU A 379 -1.99 26.91 -25.37
CA LEU A 379 -1.42 27.64 -26.49
C LEU A 379 -2.52 28.22 -27.43
N SER A 380 -3.65 27.52 -27.50
CA SER A 380 -4.86 27.96 -28.24
C SER A 380 -6.09 27.19 -27.72
N GLU A 381 -7.25 27.45 -28.26
CA GLU A 381 -8.49 26.70 -27.95
C GLU A 381 -8.36 25.20 -28.29
N LYS A 382 -7.47 24.84 -29.23
CA LYS A 382 -7.27 23.46 -29.68
C LYS A 382 -6.05 22.79 -29.11
N TRP A 383 -5.02 23.55 -28.68
CA TRP A 383 -3.75 23.01 -28.25
C TRP A 383 -3.45 23.28 -26.77
N HIS A 384 -3.22 22.23 -26.00
CA HIS A 384 -2.69 22.31 -24.65
C HIS A 384 -1.35 21.59 -24.60
N LEU A 385 -0.38 22.20 -23.94
CA LEU A 385 0.97 21.66 -23.74
C LEU A 385 1.20 21.40 -22.25
N HIS A 386 1.76 20.25 -21.93
CA HIS A 386 2.20 19.88 -20.59
C HIS A 386 3.68 19.50 -20.66
N ALA A 387 4.48 20.07 -19.78
CA ALA A 387 5.86 19.67 -19.57
C ALA A 387 6.11 19.49 -18.09
N ALA A 388 6.86 18.45 -17.72
CA ALA A 388 7.26 18.18 -16.35
C ALA A 388 8.69 17.72 -16.32
N TYR A 389 9.42 18.12 -15.30
CA TYR A 389 10.75 17.63 -14.98
C TYR A 389 10.80 17.28 -13.50
N LEU A 390 11.22 16.05 -13.21
CA LEU A 390 11.49 15.53 -11.88
C LEU A 390 12.98 15.25 -11.74
N TYR A 391 13.55 15.75 -10.68
CA TYR A 391 14.90 15.44 -10.21
C TYR A 391 14.78 14.79 -8.83
N ASN A 392 15.39 13.63 -8.63
CA ASN A 392 15.39 12.92 -7.36
C ASN A 392 16.80 12.43 -7.08
N ASP A 393 17.40 12.96 -6.02
CA ASP A 393 18.75 12.64 -5.59
C ASP A 393 18.74 12.05 -4.19
N HIS A 394 19.43 10.94 -4.04
CA HIS A 394 19.60 10.20 -2.81
C HIS A 394 21.10 10.00 -2.56
N ASP A 395 21.71 10.97 -1.92
CA ASP A 395 23.14 11.02 -1.68
C ASP A 395 23.50 10.41 -0.32
N ASN A 396 23.97 9.17 -0.36
CA ASN A 396 24.36 8.44 0.85
C ASN A 396 25.79 8.80 1.27
N LYS A 397 25.89 9.67 2.27
CA LYS A 397 27.15 10.16 2.86
C LYS A 397 27.65 9.30 4.02
N THR A 398 27.06 8.14 4.24
CA THR A 398 27.50 7.21 5.27
C THR A 398 28.96 6.81 5.03
N PRO A 399 29.83 6.89 6.03
CA PRO A 399 31.22 6.46 5.89
C PRO A 399 31.33 4.99 5.51
N GLN A 400 32.25 4.64 4.62
CA GLN A 400 32.59 3.26 4.37
C GLN A 400 33.36 2.70 5.58
N LEU A 401 32.88 1.58 6.10
CA LEU A 401 33.47 0.86 7.21
C LEU A 401 33.93 -0.51 6.74
N THR A 402 35.19 -0.88 7.05
CA THR A 402 35.70 -2.23 6.79
C THR A 402 35.71 -3.04 8.07
N PHE A 403 35.00 -4.14 8.07
CA PHE A 403 34.93 -5.12 9.15
C PHE A 403 35.93 -6.23 8.83
N ASN A 404 37.01 -6.28 9.59
CA ASN A 404 38.16 -7.12 9.26
C ASN A 404 37.93 -8.62 9.47
N SER A 405 37.13 -8.99 10.46
CA SER A 405 36.91 -10.38 10.87
C SER A 405 35.47 -10.64 11.24
N PRO A 406 34.49 -10.36 10.35
CA PRO A 406 33.09 -10.58 10.66
C PRO A 406 32.82 -12.09 10.83
N VAL A 407 31.88 -12.41 11.72
CA VAL A 407 31.47 -13.79 12.00
C VAL A 407 30.22 -14.12 11.17
N ALA A 408 30.24 -15.28 10.50
CA ALA A 408 29.08 -15.79 9.76
C ALA A 408 28.31 -16.79 10.60
N THR A 409 27.01 -16.52 10.80
CA THR A 409 26.05 -17.41 11.49
C THR A 409 26.51 -17.92 12.85
N ASP A 410 27.20 -17.08 13.61
CA ASP A 410 27.79 -17.37 14.92
C ASP A 410 28.77 -18.59 14.98
N SER A 411 29.31 -18.97 13.80
CA SER A 411 30.09 -20.22 13.70
C SER A 411 31.52 -20.04 13.22
N ILE A 412 31.79 -19.18 12.27
CA ILE A 412 33.12 -19.03 11.66
C ILE A 412 33.45 -17.56 11.39
N VAL A 413 34.74 -17.24 11.50
CA VAL A 413 35.27 -15.93 11.08
C VAL A 413 35.46 -15.93 9.58
N THR A 414 35.01 -14.89 8.92
CA THR A 414 35.08 -14.73 7.44
C THR A 414 36.07 -13.64 7.03
N SER A 415 36.27 -13.52 5.71
CA SER A 415 37.11 -12.48 5.12
C SER A 415 36.59 -11.08 5.40
N PRO A 416 37.45 -10.05 5.35
CA PRO A 416 37.02 -8.65 5.53
C PRO A 416 35.87 -8.25 4.60
N ARG A 417 34.97 -7.43 5.11
CA ARG A 417 33.83 -6.87 4.38
C ARG A 417 33.76 -5.37 4.56
N THR A 418 33.49 -4.66 3.46
CA THR A 418 33.34 -3.21 3.45
C THR A 418 31.92 -2.83 3.11
N THR A 419 31.33 -1.87 3.85
CA THR A 419 30.00 -1.35 3.58
C THR A 419 29.97 -0.53 2.29
N LEU A 420 28.87 -0.59 1.55
CA LEU A 420 28.67 0.10 0.28
C LEU A 420 27.55 1.16 0.44
N PRO A 421 27.89 2.47 0.54
CA PRO A 421 26.91 3.53 0.66
C PRO A 421 26.25 3.80 -0.70
N TYR A 422 25.17 3.09 -0.96
CA TYR A 422 24.40 3.22 -2.20
C TYR A 422 23.76 4.59 -2.34
N SER A 423 24.01 5.24 -3.48
CA SER A 423 23.40 6.51 -3.89
C SER A 423 22.79 6.39 -5.29
N PHE A 424 21.80 7.22 -5.58
CA PHE A 424 21.24 7.34 -6.92
C PHE A 424 20.75 8.74 -7.22
N THR A 425 20.78 9.09 -8.52
CA THR A 425 20.18 10.31 -9.06
C THR A 425 19.27 9.93 -10.23
N GLU A 426 18.01 10.34 -10.13
CA GLU A 426 16.98 10.10 -11.15
C GLU A 426 16.56 11.43 -11.79
N ASN A 427 16.40 11.41 -13.11
CA ASN A 427 15.92 12.52 -13.91
C ASN A 427 14.79 12.04 -14.81
N ASP A 428 13.58 12.56 -14.58
CA ASP A 428 12.41 12.33 -15.40
C ASP A 428 12.05 13.59 -16.18
N PHE A 429 11.96 13.48 -17.48
CA PHE A 429 11.42 14.53 -18.32
C PHE A 429 10.20 14.02 -19.09
N LYS A 430 9.07 14.72 -18.98
CA LYS A 430 7.82 14.36 -19.65
C LYS A 430 7.28 15.57 -20.41
N ILE A 431 6.95 15.35 -21.65
CA ILE A 431 6.28 16.38 -22.48
C ILE A 431 5.13 15.74 -23.24
N ASN A 432 3.98 16.38 -23.20
CA ASN A 432 2.86 15.97 -24.05
C ASN A 432 2.07 17.16 -24.58
N ALA A 433 1.46 16.95 -25.73
CA ALA A 433 0.56 17.90 -26.36
C ALA A 433 -0.82 17.26 -26.58
N ASP A 434 -1.84 17.95 -26.14
CA ASP A 434 -3.24 17.62 -26.40
C ASP A 434 -3.75 18.44 -27.57
N TYR A 435 -4.33 17.78 -28.56
CA TYR A 435 -4.98 18.41 -29.71
C TYR A 435 -6.48 18.08 -29.72
N ARG A 436 -7.32 19.11 -29.62
CA ARG A 436 -8.76 18.96 -29.71
C ARG A 436 -9.16 19.01 -31.19
N VAL A 437 -9.38 17.86 -31.80
CA VAL A 437 -9.80 17.72 -33.20
C VAL A 437 -11.16 18.38 -33.41
N VAL A 438 -12.13 17.95 -32.60
CA VAL A 438 -13.49 18.51 -32.47
C VAL A 438 -13.87 18.52 -30.98
N ARG A 439 -15.03 19.08 -30.62
CA ARG A 439 -15.45 19.14 -29.19
C ARG A 439 -15.52 17.77 -28.52
N SER A 440 -15.86 16.74 -29.28
CA SER A 440 -16.00 15.36 -28.79
C SER A 440 -14.74 14.54 -28.89
N THR A 441 -13.65 14.99 -29.54
CA THR A 441 -12.47 14.17 -29.83
C THR A 441 -11.20 14.93 -29.51
N LYS A 442 -10.39 14.31 -28.63
CA LYS A 442 -9.06 14.78 -28.23
C LYS A 442 -8.02 13.71 -28.58
N LEU A 443 -6.92 14.12 -29.20
CA LEU A 443 -5.73 13.33 -29.39
C LEU A 443 -4.63 13.89 -28.50
N SER A 444 -3.92 13.02 -27.80
CA SER A 444 -2.78 13.37 -26.96
C SER A 444 -1.56 12.58 -27.40
N PHE A 445 -0.42 13.24 -27.52
CA PHE A 445 0.85 12.61 -27.89
C PHE A 445 1.88 13.00 -26.84
N GLY A 446 2.68 12.06 -26.39
CA GLY A 446 3.67 12.34 -25.37
C GLY A 446 4.97 11.56 -25.56
N TYR A 447 5.98 12.12 -24.94
CA TYR A 447 7.30 11.52 -24.81
C TYR A 447 7.75 11.65 -23.35
N ASP A 448 8.14 10.53 -22.78
CA ASP A 448 8.66 10.43 -21.42
C ASP A 448 10.10 9.90 -21.50
N TYR A 449 11.02 10.58 -20.85
CA TYR A 449 12.42 10.19 -20.70
C TYR A 449 12.72 10.01 -19.21
N ASP A 450 13.16 8.84 -18.83
CA ASP A 450 13.63 8.48 -17.51
C ASP A 450 15.11 8.11 -17.55
N SER A 451 15.89 8.60 -16.60
CA SER A 451 17.31 8.27 -16.48
C SER A 451 17.69 8.17 -15.03
N MET A 452 18.32 7.07 -14.66
CA MET A 452 18.79 6.83 -13.29
C MET A 452 20.27 6.46 -13.29
N GLU A 453 21.06 7.21 -12.51
CA GLU A 453 22.47 6.94 -12.22
C GLU A 453 22.60 6.38 -10.80
N ARG A 454 23.50 5.40 -10.60
CA ARG A 454 23.66 4.65 -9.35
C ARG A 454 25.11 4.45 -8.99
N THR A 455 25.41 4.36 -7.71
CA THR A 455 26.71 3.90 -7.21
C THR A 455 26.59 2.49 -6.66
N TYR A 456 27.66 1.72 -6.71
CA TYR A 456 27.75 0.36 -6.13
C TYR A 456 26.64 -0.60 -6.58
N GLN A 457 26.20 -0.47 -7.81
CA GLN A 457 25.27 -1.39 -8.48
C GLN A 457 25.92 -1.93 -9.76
N GLU A 458 25.36 -3.00 -10.30
CA GLU A 458 25.87 -3.67 -11.49
C GLU A 458 25.77 -2.82 -12.75
N VAL A 459 24.85 -1.84 -12.74
CA VAL A 459 24.62 -0.89 -13.82
C VAL A 459 24.65 0.53 -13.26
N ASP A 460 25.64 1.30 -13.72
CA ASP A 460 25.80 2.69 -13.30
C ASP A 460 24.66 3.58 -13.80
N LYS A 461 24.13 3.29 -14.99
CA LYS A 461 23.13 4.13 -15.63
C LYS A 461 22.12 3.36 -16.45
N THR A 462 20.85 3.67 -16.23
CA THR A 462 19.73 3.27 -17.08
C THR A 462 19.11 4.50 -17.74
N LYS A 463 18.59 4.34 -18.98
CA LYS A 463 17.83 5.35 -19.70
C LYS A 463 16.63 4.69 -20.34
N GLU A 464 15.44 5.21 -20.10
CA GLU A 464 14.22 4.71 -20.72
C GLU A 464 13.55 5.83 -21.53
N ASN A 465 13.19 5.53 -22.77
CA ASN A 465 12.50 6.42 -23.68
C ASN A 465 11.12 5.84 -23.98
N THR A 466 10.06 6.55 -23.67
CA THR A 466 8.69 6.10 -23.92
C THR A 466 7.97 7.09 -24.83
N VAL A 467 7.49 6.64 -25.98
CA VAL A 467 6.56 7.40 -26.83
C VAL A 467 5.18 6.84 -26.70
N TRP A 468 4.18 7.72 -26.65
CA TRP A 468 2.79 7.29 -26.50
C TRP A 468 1.80 8.19 -27.21
N ALA A 469 0.67 7.61 -27.54
CA ALA A 469 -0.49 8.32 -28.09
C ALA A 469 -1.76 7.89 -27.36
N THR A 470 -2.69 8.83 -27.15
CA THR A 470 -4.00 8.57 -26.57
C THR A 470 -5.08 9.26 -27.40
N ALA A 471 -6.12 8.53 -27.78
CA ALA A 471 -7.34 9.06 -28.36
C ALA A 471 -8.46 9.04 -27.31
N THR A 472 -9.10 10.16 -27.06
CA THR A 472 -10.28 10.28 -26.20
C THR A 472 -11.44 10.75 -27.05
N VAL A 473 -12.52 9.98 -27.10
CA VAL A 473 -13.75 10.28 -27.85
C VAL A 473 -14.92 10.31 -26.87
N ARG A 474 -15.69 11.39 -26.87
CA ARG A 474 -16.91 11.60 -26.07
C ARG A 474 -18.05 12.02 -26.99
N ALA A 475 -18.81 11.06 -27.46
CA ALA A 475 -19.87 11.30 -28.40
C ALA A 475 -21.03 10.32 -28.24
N LEU A 476 -22.26 10.76 -28.42
CA LEU A 476 -23.45 9.91 -28.47
C LEU A 476 -23.58 8.99 -27.21
N ASP A 477 -23.47 9.58 -26.04
CA ASP A 477 -23.52 8.87 -24.74
C ASP A 477 -22.43 7.81 -24.59
N THR A 478 -21.30 7.94 -25.29
CA THR A 478 -20.14 7.05 -25.28
C THR A 478 -18.88 7.82 -24.92
N ASP A 479 -18.14 7.31 -23.96
CA ASP A 479 -16.76 7.72 -23.66
C ASP A 479 -15.81 6.57 -24.03
N MET A 480 -14.83 6.85 -24.89
CA MET A 480 -13.80 5.89 -25.28
C MET A 480 -12.43 6.52 -25.13
N ILE A 481 -11.54 5.81 -24.47
CA ILE A 481 -10.13 6.17 -24.31
C ILE A 481 -9.30 5.00 -24.81
N VAL A 482 -8.42 5.26 -25.77
CA VAL A 482 -7.44 4.28 -26.24
C VAL A 482 -6.05 4.88 -26.13
N ARG A 483 -5.15 4.21 -25.42
CA ARG A 483 -3.76 4.60 -25.28
C ARG A 483 -2.85 3.46 -25.78
N LEU A 484 -1.85 3.85 -26.57
CA LEU A 484 -0.75 2.99 -26.97
C LEU A 484 0.56 3.64 -26.55
N ALA A 485 1.51 2.85 -26.03
CA ALA A 485 2.82 3.32 -25.64
C ALA A 485 3.88 2.27 -25.98
N ARG A 486 5.06 2.72 -26.35
CA ARG A 486 6.27 1.90 -26.49
C ARG A 486 7.40 2.55 -25.71
N GLY A 487 7.97 1.80 -24.76
CA GLY A 487 9.14 2.16 -23.99
C GLY A 487 10.34 1.31 -24.41
N VAL A 488 11.50 1.92 -24.49
CA VAL A 488 12.78 1.23 -24.71
C VAL A 488 13.73 1.70 -23.62
N ARG A 489 14.26 0.75 -22.87
CA ARG A 489 15.26 0.99 -21.83
C ARG A 489 16.60 0.42 -22.27
N ASP A 490 17.59 1.29 -22.28
CA ASP A 490 18.99 0.97 -22.52
C ASP A 490 19.77 1.12 -21.21
N VAL A 491 20.72 0.24 -20.97
CA VAL A 491 21.56 0.28 -19.77
C VAL A 491 23.04 0.43 -20.13
N SER A 492 23.84 0.95 -19.18
CA SER A 492 25.29 0.89 -19.27
C SER A 492 25.78 -0.56 -19.13
N ASN A 493 27.08 -0.78 -19.31
CA ASN A 493 27.66 -2.11 -19.16
C ASN A 493 27.26 -2.72 -17.79
N TYR A 494 26.75 -3.94 -17.82
CA TYR A 494 26.45 -4.70 -16.63
C TYR A 494 27.74 -5.33 -16.09
N THR A 495 28.18 -4.90 -14.91
CA THR A 495 29.41 -5.35 -14.27
C THR A 495 29.12 -5.79 -12.85
N PRO A 496 29.31 -7.07 -12.49
CA PRO A 496 29.14 -7.52 -11.10
C PRO A 496 29.98 -6.67 -10.13
N VAL A 497 29.39 -6.32 -8.99
CA VAL A 497 30.06 -5.54 -7.95
C VAL A 497 31.05 -6.45 -7.20
N PRO A 498 32.37 -6.19 -7.22
CA PRO A 498 33.37 -7.10 -6.67
C PRO A 498 33.27 -7.34 -5.17
N GLU A 499 32.72 -6.36 -4.43
CA GLU A 499 32.55 -6.39 -2.98
C GLU A 499 31.44 -7.33 -2.53
N ILE A 500 30.51 -7.69 -3.45
CA ILE A 500 29.42 -8.62 -3.16
C ILE A 500 29.96 -10.05 -3.20
N GLN A 501 29.78 -10.80 -2.10
CA GLN A 501 30.27 -12.18 -1.95
C GLN A 501 29.13 -13.10 -1.49
N PRO A 502 28.93 -14.27 -2.10
CA PRO A 502 29.68 -14.80 -3.26
C PRO A 502 29.42 -13.95 -4.52
N PRO A 503 30.35 -13.96 -5.50
CA PRO A 503 30.17 -13.19 -6.71
C PRO A 503 28.93 -13.62 -7.49
N GLU A 504 28.29 -12.69 -8.18
CA GLU A 504 27.14 -12.99 -9.03
C GLU A 504 27.54 -13.75 -10.30
N ASN A 505 26.60 -14.50 -10.86
CA ASN A 505 26.80 -15.09 -12.19
C ASN A 505 26.95 -13.98 -13.23
N PRO A 506 28.01 -13.97 -14.04
CA PRO A 506 28.25 -12.92 -15.05
C PRO A 506 27.14 -12.74 -16.09
N LEU A 507 26.29 -13.76 -16.28
CA LEU A 507 25.16 -13.74 -17.21
C LEU A 507 23.85 -13.26 -16.56
N LEU A 508 23.85 -13.06 -15.23
CA LEU A 508 22.68 -12.56 -14.52
C LEU A 508 22.37 -11.12 -14.94
N ARG A 509 21.11 -10.86 -15.23
CA ARG A 509 20.56 -9.51 -15.38
C ARG A 509 19.40 -9.34 -14.42
N LYS A 510 19.54 -8.39 -13.50
CA LYS A 510 18.45 -7.97 -12.61
C LYS A 510 17.44 -7.18 -13.45
N TYR A 511 16.18 -7.54 -13.42
CA TYR A 511 15.15 -7.00 -14.31
C TYR A 511 15.01 -5.46 -14.25
N ASN A 512 15.32 -4.84 -13.12
CA ASN A 512 15.30 -3.38 -12.95
C ASN A 512 16.51 -2.68 -13.55
N MET A 513 17.56 -3.43 -13.92
CA MET A 513 18.82 -2.97 -14.51
C MET A 513 19.16 -3.70 -15.81
N ALA A 514 18.20 -4.33 -16.47
CA ALA A 514 18.34 -5.00 -17.76
C ALA A 514 17.78 -4.12 -18.88
N ASP A 515 18.28 -4.29 -20.10
CA ASP A 515 17.67 -3.73 -21.29
C ASP A 515 16.24 -4.26 -21.43
N ARG A 516 15.29 -3.40 -21.86
CA ARG A 516 13.89 -3.76 -21.93
C ARG A 516 13.16 -3.05 -23.08
N ASP A 517 12.45 -3.82 -23.87
CA ASP A 517 11.40 -3.33 -24.77
C ASP A 517 10.03 -3.54 -24.09
N ARG A 518 9.26 -2.46 -23.95
CA ARG A 518 7.91 -2.48 -23.37
C ARG A 518 6.87 -2.03 -24.39
N LEU A 519 5.81 -2.81 -24.54
CA LEU A 519 4.59 -2.42 -25.23
C LEU A 519 3.44 -2.28 -24.22
N LEU A 520 2.66 -1.20 -24.33
CA LEU A 520 1.52 -0.96 -23.46
C LEU A 520 0.32 -0.51 -24.29
N SER A 521 -0.81 -1.18 -24.09
CA SER A 521 -2.09 -0.83 -24.71
C SER A 521 -3.17 -0.78 -23.64
N LYS A 522 -3.93 0.32 -23.60
CA LYS A 522 -5.08 0.48 -22.69
C LYS A 522 -6.28 0.94 -23.46
N MET A 523 -7.40 0.31 -23.24
CA MET A 523 -8.70 0.70 -23.80
C MET A 523 -9.71 0.78 -22.67
N HIS A 524 -10.39 1.90 -22.60
CA HIS A 524 -11.54 2.07 -21.71
C HIS A 524 -12.71 2.56 -22.54
N PHE A 525 -13.84 1.91 -22.36
CA PHE A 525 -15.10 2.23 -23.04
C PHE A 525 -16.20 2.31 -21.99
N SER A 526 -16.97 3.40 -22.02
CA SER A 526 -18.16 3.60 -21.19
C SER A 526 -19.32 4.06 -22.07
N PHE A 527 -20.46 3.41 -21.93
CA PHE A 527 -21.65 3.64 -22.73
C PHE A 527 -22.87 3.85 -21.84
N LEU A 528 -23.65 4.89 -22.11
CA LEU A 528 -24.85 5.28 -21.36
C LEU A 528 -26.10 5.25 -22.27
N PRO A 529 -26.56 4.05 -22.67
CA PRO A 529 -27.56 3.90 -23.73
C PRO A 529 -28.94 4.51 -23.41
N TYR A 530 -29.25 4.71 -22.13
CA TYR A 530 -30.54 5.24 -21.65
C TYR A 530 -30.36 6.45 -20.71
N LYS A 531 -29.39 7.31 -21.00
CA LYS A 531 -29.18 8.62 -20.36
C LYS A 531 -29.13 8.58 -18.85
N GLU A 532 -28.79 7.94 -18.05
CA GLU A 532 -28.71 7.92 -16.57
C GLU A 532 -29.22 6.60 -15.95
N ASN A 533 -29.99 5.80 -16.72
CA ASN A 533 -30.56 4.58 -16.15
C ASN A 533 -29.71 3.34 -16.36
N LEU A 534 -28.81 3.34 -17.33
CA LEU A 534 -27.89 2.23 -17.60
C LEU A 534 -26.51 2.77 -17.97
N THR A 535 -25.50 2.26 -17.31
CA THR A 535 -24.08 2.47 -17.65
C THR A 535 -23.44 1.12 -17.90
N ILE A 536 -22.69 1.00 -18.98
CA ILE A 536 -21.91 -0.22 -19.30
C ILE A 536 -20.45 0.22 -19.46
N GLY A 537 -19.56 -0.41 -18.74
CA GLY A 537 -18.11 -0.20 -18.80
C GLY A 537 -17.40 -1.44 -19.36
N LEU A 538 -16.34 -1.19 -20.14
CA LEU A 538 -15.38 -2.22 -20.58
C LEU A 538 -13.99 -1.62 -20.53
N SER A 539 -13.07 -2.32 -19.86
CA SER A 539 -11.65 -1.97 -19.81
C SER A 539 -10.81 -3.16 -20.28
N VAL A 540 -9.83 -2.89 -21.13
CA VAL A 540 -8.85 -3.88 -21.58
C VAL A 540 -7.47 -3.22 -21.46
N ASP A 541 -6.61 -3.75 -20.59
CA ASP A 541 -5.24 -3.33 -20.41
C ASP A 541 -4.31 -4.48 -20.79
N TYR A 542 -3.32 -4.19 -21.61
CA TYR A 542 -2.29 -5.14 -22.01
C TYR A 542 -0.91 -4.50 -21.86
N ALA A 543 0.00 -5.21 -21.22
CA ALA A 543 1.40 -4.85 -21.12
C ALA A 543 2.26 -6.06 -21.48
N MET A 544 3.39 -5.81 -22.14
CA MET A 544 4.38 -6.83 -22.48
C MET A 544 5.78 -6.23 -22.31
N ASP A 545 6.63 -6.95 -21.62
CA ASP A 545 8.05 -6.65 -21.41
C ASP A 545 8.91 -7.75 -22.01
N ASP A 546 9.90 -7.36 -22.78
CA ASP A 546 10.95 -8.24 -23.30
C ASP A 546 12.30 -7.73 -22.78
N TYR A 547 13.00 -8.58 -22.02
CA TYR A 547 14.34 -8.26 -21.47
C TYR A 547 15.42 -8.81 -22.41
N THR A 548 15.70 -8.04 -23.44
CA THR A 548 16.43 -8.46 -24.66
C THR A 548 17.85 -8.97 -24.44
N ASP A 549 18.52 -8.60 -23.33
CA ASP A 549 19.91 -9.04 -23.00
C ASP A 549 19.95 -9.99 -21.78
N SER A 550 18.81 -10.48 -21.29
CA SER A 550 18.73 -11.36 -20.12
C SER A 550 18.91 -12.82 -20.51
N GLN A 551 20.11 -13.37 -20.26
CA GLN A 551 20.33 -14.80 -20.36
C GLN A 551 19.97 -15.54 -19.07
N ILE A 552 20.24 -14.94 -17.90
CA ILE A 552 19.87 -15.39 -16.58
C ILE A 552 19.13 -14.24 -15.90
N GLY A 553 18.03 -14.54 -15.25
CA GLY A 553 17.09 -13.59 -14.66
C GLY A 553 15.74 -13.64 -15.37
N LEU A 554 14.95 -12.58 -15.28
CA LEU A 554 13.69 -12.43 -15.98
C LEU A 554 13.95 -12.19 -17.47
N THR A 555 13.33 -12.98 -18.35
CA THR A 555 13.51 -12.89 -19.81
C THR A 555 12.36 -12.15 -20.47
N ASP A 556 11.13 -12.38 -20.00
CA ASP A 556 9.94 -11.72 -20.52
C ASP A 556 8.84 -11.68 -19.44
N GLY A 557 7.86 -10.84 -19.67
CA GLY A 557 6.64 -10.76 -18.86
C GLY A 557 5.50 -10.16 -19.64
N SER A 558 4.27 -10.62 -19.36
CA SER A 558 3.07 -10.03 -19.94
C SER A 558 1.95 -9.94 -18.89
N GLU A 559 1.06 -8.98 -19.10
CA GLU A 559 -0.15 -8.80 -18.31
C GLU A 559 -1.30 -8.47 -19.25
N LEU A 560 -2.40 -9.23 -19.12
CA LEU A 560 -3.68 -8.95 -19.75
C LEU A 560 -4.75 -8.80 -18.67
N SER A 561 -5.40 -7.64 -18.61
CA SER A 561 -6.53 -7.39 -17.73
C SER A 561 -7.76 -7.02 -18.54
N VAL A 562 -8.87 -7.73 -18.33
CA VAL A 562 -10.16 -7.45 -18.94
C VAL A 562 -11.18 -7.28 -17.84
N HIS A 563 -11.89 -6.16 -17.84
CA HIS A 563 -12.93 -5.86 -16.86
C HIS A 563 -14.17 -5.32 -17.58
N ALA A 564 -15.33 -5.86 -17.24
CA ALA A 564 -16.62 -5.38 -17.69
C ALA A 564 -17.53 -5.12 -16.50
N ASP A 565 -18.28 -4.01 -16.55
CA ASP A 565 -19.24 -3.64 -15.53
C ASP A 565 -20.54 -3.10 -16.14
N ALA A 566 -21.64 -3.24 -15.41
CA ALA A 566 -22.90 -2.62 -15.75
C ALA A 566 -23.60 -2.15 -14.47
N ALA A 567 -24.14 -0.95 -14.50
CA ALA A 567 -24.98 -0.39 -13.46
C ALA A 567 -26.30 0.10 -14.06
N MET A 568 -27.41 -0.34 -13.47
CA MET A 568 -28.75 -0.01 -13.96
C MET A 568 -29.65 0.47 -12.84
N MET A 569 -30.40 1.52 -13.13
CA MET A 569 -31.46 2.02 -12.28
C MET A 569 -32.82 1.76 -12.94
N ILE A 570 -33.69 1.00 -12.27
CA ILE A 570 -35.03 0.65 -12.72
C ILE A 570 -36.03 1.40 -11.87
N GLY A 571 -36.71 2.38 -12.47
CA GLY A 571 -37.53 3.33 -11.73
C GLY A 571 -36.68 4.18 -10.77
N GLU A 572 -37.28 4.63 -9.65
CA GLU A 572 -36.62 5.47 -8.66
C GLU A 572 -36.02 4.72 -7.47
N SER A 573 -36.36 3.42 -7.32
CA SER A 573 -36.11 2.64 -6.10
C SER A 573 -35.27 1.38 -6.27
N THR A 574 -34.96 0.98 -7.53
CA THR A 574 -34.22 -0.25 -7.81
C THR A 574 -32.87 0.07 -8.42
N HIS A 575 -31.79 -0.37 -7.76
CA HIS A 575 -30.44 -0.25 -8.27
C HIS A 575 -29.85 -1.65 -8.45
N LEU A 576 -29.27 -1.89 -9.59
CA LEU A 576 -28.61 -3.14 -9.95
C LEU A 576 -27.22 -2.84 -10.45
N HIS A 577 -26.21 -3.55 -9.95
CA HIS A 577 -24.86 -3.48 -10.48
C HIS A 577 -24.30 -4.88 -10.67
N PHE A 578 -23.44 -5.02 -11.66
CA PHE A 578 -22.79 -6.24 -12.04
C PHE A 578 -21.38 -5.93 -12.50
N PHE A 579 -20.41 -6.77 -12.16
CA PHE A 579 -19.07 -6.71 -12.74
C PHE A 579 -18.48 -8.12 -12.93
N VAL A 580 -17.57 -8.22 -13.89
CA VAL A 580 -16.70 -9.37 -14.10
C VAL A 580 -15.34 -8.89 -14.57
N GLY A 581 -14.28 -9.46 -14.04
CA GLY A 581 -12.91 -9.15 -14.41
C GLY A 581 -12.04 -10.40 -14.42
N GLN A 582 -11.09 -10.41 -15.34
CA GLN A 582 -10.02 -11.40 -15.37
C GLN A 582 -8.69 -10.68 -15.62
N GLN A 583 -7.68 -11.04 -14.85
CA GLN A 583 -6.30 -10.63 -15.03
C GLN A 583 -5.43 -11.86 -15.17
N GLN A 584 -4.58 -11.88 -16.17
CA GLN A 584 -3.57 -12.90 -16.39
C GLN A 584 -2.20 -12.24 -16.40
N ILE A 585 -1.28 -12.77 -15.59
CA ILE A 585 0.09 -12.30 -15.47
C ILE A 585 1.01 -13.47 -15.77
N GLU A 586 1.82 -13.33 -16.78
CA GLU A 586 2.79 -14.35 -17.18
C GLU A 586 4.21 -13.80 -17.03
N SER A 587 5.15 -14.65 -16.63
CA SER A 587 6.56 -14.32 -16.62
C SER A 587 7.43 -15.54 -16.86
N SER A 588 8.51 -15.35 -17.59
CA SER A 588 9.53 -16.36 -17.86
C SER A 588 10.86 -15.92 -17.27
N GLN A 589 11.57 -16.85 -16.67
CA GLN A 589 12.91 -16.61 -16.14
C GLN A 589 13.83 -17.80 -16.38
N ALA A 590 15.12 -17.52 -16.47
CA ALA A 590 16.18 -18.51 -16.59
C ALA A 590 17.16 -18.40 -15.43
N GLY A 591 17.78 -19.51 -15.05
CA GLY A 591 18.78 -19.56 -14.00
C GLY A 591 19.82 -20.64 -14.22
N SER A 592 20.82 -20.70 -13.36
CA SER A 592 21.91 -21.67 -13.43
C SER A 592 22.24 -22.20 -12.04
N GLN A 593 22.19 -23.54 -11.85
CA GLN A 593 22.66 -24.24 -10.66
C GLN A 593 24.20 -24.38 -10.67
N THR A 594 24.78 -24.45 -11.87
CA THR A 594 26.22 -24.65 -12.04
C THR A 594 27.01 -23.37 -12.08
N PHE A 595 26.38 -22.24 -11.86
CA PHE A 595 26.98 -20.90 -11.90
C PHE A 595 27.64 -20.59 -13.27
N SER A 596 26.99 -21.08 -14.33
CA SER A 596 27.46 -20.96 -15.73
C SER A 596 26.31 -20.52 -16.65
N THR A 597 26.16 -21.13 -17.82
CA THR A 597 25.02 -20.89 -18.73
C THR A 597 23.70 -21.37 -18.11
N PRO A 598 22.54 -20.87 -18.56
CA PRO A 598 21.25 -21.32 -18.07
C PRO A 598 21.10 -22.85 -18.17
N ASP A 599 20.67 -23.47 -17.08
CA ASP A 599 20.42 -24.92 -16.97
C ASP A 599 19.03 -25.24 -16.43
N TRP A 600 18.26 -24.21 -16.06
CA TRP A 600 16.82 -24.32 -15.75
C TRP A 600 16.06 -23.07 -16.22
N TYR A 601 14.77 -23.26 -16.49
CA TYR A 601 13.83 -22.23 -16.91
C TYR A 601 12.55 -22.38 -16.10
N ALA A 602 11.99 -21.26 -15.64
CA ALA A 602 10.70 -21.25 -14.95
C ALA A 602 9.72 -20.35 -15.69
N ASN A 603 8.48 -20.85 -15.83
CA ASN A 603 7.34 -20.09 -16.31
C ASN A 603 6.32 -20.00 -15.19
N ASN A 604 5.89 -18.78 -14.87
CA ASN A 604 4.82 -18.48 -13.92
C ASN A 604 3.61 -17.95 -14.70
N ASN A 605 2.42 -18.41 -14.33
CA ASN A 605 1.15 -17.95 -14.89
C ASN A 605 0.16 -17.75 -13.74
N ASP A 606 -0.14 -16.49 -13.43
CA ASP A 606 -1.12 -16.13 -12.40
C ASP A 606 -2.41 -15.66 -13.06
N THR A 607 -3.51 -16.32 -12.78
CA THR A 607 -4.84 -15.95 -13.25
C THR A 607 -5.72 -15.52 -12.08
N ILE A 608 -6.25 -14.30 -12.13
CA ILE A 608 -7.15 -13.75 -11.13
C ILE A 608 -8.49 -13.48 -11.81
N THR A 609 -9.56 -14.10 -11.31
CA THR A 609 -10.93 -13.90 -11.79
C THR A 609 -11.77 -13.33 -10.67
N SER A 610 -12.53 -12.27 -10.95
CA SER A 610 -13.48 -11.67 -10.01
C SER A 610 -14.82 -11.42 -10.67
N ALA A 611 -15.91 -11.60 -9.94
CA ALA A 611 -17.25 -11.25 -10.40
C ALA A 611 -18.11 -10.83 -9.20
N GLY A 612 -19.11 -10.03 -9.46
CA GLY A 612 -20.06 -9.65 -8.43
C GLY A 612 -21.37 -9.10 -9.00
N VAL A 613 -22.40 -9.21 -8.18
CA VAL A 613 -23.72 -8.66 -8.44
C VAL A 613 -24.25 -8.03 -7.17
N GLY A 614 -24.79 -6.83 -7.30
CA GLY A 614 -25.46 -6.15 -6.21
C GLY A 614 -26.82 -5.64 -6.64
N PHE A 615 -27.76 -5.70 -5.72
CA PHE A 615 -29.15 -5.32 -5.89
C PHE A 615 -29.62 -4.55 -4.65
N THR A 616 -30.23 -3.39 -4.87
CA THR A 616 -30.87 -2.60 -3.80
C THR A 616 -32.27 -2.23 -4.25
N GLN A 617 -33.26 -2.45 -3.39
CA GLN A 617 -34.67 -2.18 -3.67
C GLN A 617 -35.32 -1.44 -2.53
N GLY A 618 -35.91 -0.29 -2.82
CA GLY A 618 -36.92 0.33 -1.99
C GLY A 618 -38.24 -0.43 -2.13
N VAL A 619 -38.55 -1.33 -1.19
CA VAL A 619 -39.76 -2.17 -1.22
C VAL A 619 -40.98 -1.35 -0.86
N THR A 620 -40.86 -0.46 0.12
CA THR A 620 -41.85 0.54 0.51
C THR A 620 -41.15 1.86 0.81
N GLU A 621 -41.91 2.93 1.08
CA GLU A 621 -41.32 4.20 1.59
C GLU A 621 -40.50 4.05 2.87
N GLN A 622 -40.70 2.94 3.61
CA GLN A 622 -40.08 2.67 4.91
C GLN A 622 -39.04 1.55 4.86
N LEU A 623 -39.03 0.69 3.83
CA LEU A 623 -38.18 -0.50 3.78
C LEU A 623 -37.31 -0.54 2.54
N ASP A 624 -36.00 -0.47 2.78
CA ASP A 624 -34.97 -0.75 1.78
C ASP A 624 -34.34 -2.11 2.07
N VAL A 625 -34.15 -2.93 1.06
CA VAL A 625 -33.41 -4.20 1.14
C VAL A 625 -32.29 -4.23 0.13
N GLY A 626 -31.22 -4.95 0.44
CA GLY A 626 -30.12 -5.11 -0.48
C GLY A 626 -29.45 -6.47 -0.37
N VAL A 627 -28.82 -6.86 -1.49
CA VAL A 627 -28.03 -8.09 -1.65
C VAL A 627 -26.77 -7.72 -2.40
N ASP A 628 -25.61 -8.09 -1.88
CA ASP A 628 -24.34 -8.01 -2.57
C ASP A 628 -23.67 -9.39 -2.52
N PHE A 629 -23.34 -9.93 -3.68
CA PHE A 629 -22.58 -11.14 -3.82
C PHE A 629 -21.30 -10.88 -4.62
N THR A 630 -20.18 -11.32 -4.11
CA THR A 630 -18.88 -11.24 -4.79
C THR A 630 -18.15 -12.56 -4.71
N LEU A 631 -17.44 -12.89 -5.77
CA LEU A 631 -16.50 -13.99 -5.82
C LEU A 631 -15.15 -13.51 -6.37
N SER A 632 -14.07 -14.10 -5.85
CA SER A 632 -12.72 -13.91 -6.37
C SER A 632 -11.98 -15.25 -6.32
N ARG A 633 -11.31 -15.58 -7.40
CA ARG A 633 -10.46 -16.77 -7.50
C ARG A 633 -9.11 -16.37 -8.08
N SER A 634 -8.02 -16.75 -7.42
CA SER A 634 -6.66 -16.63 -7.91
C SER A 634 -6.06 -18.03 -8.05
N VAL A 635 -5.38 -18.27 -9.16
CA VAL A 635 -4.63 -19.51 -9.44
C VAL A 635 -3.24 -19.10 -9.90
N GLY A 636 -2.22 -19.57 -9.19
CA GLY A 636 -0.81 -19.37 -9.55
C GLY A 636 -0.19 -20.72 -9.95
N GLU A 637 0.23 -20.81 -11.19
CA GLU A 637 0.86 -22.00 -11.78
C GLU A 637 2.34 -21.77 -11.95
N VAL A 638 3.18 -22.73 -11.56
CA VAL A 638 4.65 -22.66 -11.73
C VAL A 638 5.13 -23.93 -12.41
N THR A 639 5.83 -23.76 -13.53
CA THR A 639 6.48 -24.85 -14.25
C THR A 639 7.97 -24.58 -14.32
N VAL A 640 8.79 -25.51 -13.84
CA VAL A 640 10.26 -25.42 -13.92
C VAL A 640 10.76 -26.53 -14.84
N THR A 641 11.54 -26.15 -15.85
CA THR A 641 12.21 -27.09 -16.75
C THR A 641 13.71 -27.10 -16.42
N SER A 642 14.22 -28.25 -16.00
CA SER A 642 15.65 -28.47 -15.73
C SER A 642 16.12 -29.69 -16.51
N SER A 643 17.29 -29.61 -17.15
CA SER A 643 17.85 -30.69 -18.00
C SER A 643 16.88 -31.22 -19.05
N GLY A 644 16.01 -30.34 -19.58
CA GLY A 644 15.01 -30.67 -20.61
C GLY A 644 13.77 -31.40 -20.11
N SER A 645 13.62 -31.62 -18.80
CA SER A 645 12.46 -32.25 -18.20
C SER A 645 11.64 -31.24 -17.39
N PRO A 646 10.36 -31.01 -17.73
CA PRO A 646 9.51 -30.09 -16.96
C PRO A 646 9.06 -30.74 -15.64
N SER A 647 9.06 -29.96 -14.60
CA SER A 647 8.43 -30.24 -13.31
C SER A 647 7.33 -29.20 -13.07
N VAL A 648 6.11 -29.66 -12.90
CA VAL A 648 4.96 -28.83 -12.59
C VAL A 648 4.73 -28.90 -11.07
N PHE A 649 4.71 -27.74 -10.44
CA PHE A 649 4.35 -27.64 -9.04
C PHE A 649 2.84 -27.63 -8.87
N PRO A 650 2.29 -28.04 -7.73
CA PRO A 650 0.88 -27.83 -7.45
C PRO A 650 0.48 -26.36 -7.52
N ASP A 651 -0.73 -26.08 -7.99
CA ASP A 651 -1.21 -24.72 -8.09
C ASP A 651 -1.38 -24.08 -6.71
N ASN A 652 -1.00 -22.81 -6.61
CA ASN A 652 -1.38 -21.97 -5.48
C ASN A 652 -2.78 -21.41 -5.76
N VAL A 653 -3.77 -21.79 -4.96
CA VAL A 653 -5.16 -21.39 -5.21
C VAL A 653 -5.69 -20.59 -4.03
N THR A 654 -6.42 -19.51 -4.33
CA THR A 654 -7.19 -18.75 -3.34
C THR A 654 -8.60 -18.51 -3.87
N ASN A 655 -9.61 -18.88 -3.09
CA ASN A 655 -11.02 -18.64 -3.39
C ASN A 655 -11.61 -17.76 -2.28
N LEU A 656 -12.37 -16.74 -2.64
CA LEU A 656 -13.13 -15.90 -1.73
C LEU A 656 -14.54 -15.74 -2.27
N ASN A 657 -15.55 -16.09 -1.48
CA ASN A 657 -16.97 -15.87 -1.77
C ASN A 657 -17.57 -15.06 -0.63
N SER A 658 -18.25 -13.98 -0.92
CA SER A 658 -18.88 -13.11 0.08
C SER A 658 -20.31 -12.79 -0.32
N LEU A 659 -21.26 -13.03 0.59
CA LEU A 659 -22.68 -12.70 0.43
C LEU A 659 -23.09 -11.77 1.57
N LYS A 660 -23.60 -10.58 1.22
CA LYS A 660 -24.16 -9.62 2.19
C LYS A 660 -25.63 -9.40 1.88
N LEU A 661 -26.46 -9.57 2.89
CA LEU A 661 -27.89 -9.26 2.85
C LEU A 661 -28.15 -8.18 3.89
N TYR A 662 -28.95 -7.20 3.55
CA TYR A 662 -29.34 -6.19 4.54
C TYR A 662 -30.74 -5.67 4.34
N ALA A 663 -31.35 -5.24 5.42
CA ALA A 663 -32.62 -4.54 5.45
C ALA A 663 -32.50 -3.30 6.33
N ASN A 664 -33.03 -2.18 5.86
CA ASN A 664 -33.10 -0.93 6.60
C ASN A 664 -34.56 -0.51 6.69
N TYR A 665 -35.16 -0.59 7.90
CA TYR A 665 -36.56 -0.28 8.15
C TYR A 665 -36.69 1.04 8.90
N GLN A 666 -37.34 2.02 8.28
CA GLN A 666 -37.59 3.34 8.85
C GLN A 666 -38.74 3.25 9.85
N LEU A 667 -38.44 3.28 11.16
CA LEU A 667 -39.43 3.24 12.24
C LEU A 667 -40.17 4.58 12.39
N LYS A 668 -39.39 5.69 12.23
CA LYS A 668 -39.86 7.09 12.26
C LYS A 668 -38.93 7.91 11.40
N GLU A 669 -39.29 9.15 11.07
CA GLU A 669 -38.41 10.06 10.29
C GLU A 669 -36.98 10.17 10.85
N SER A 670 -36.84 10.08 12.18
CA SER A 670 -35.57 10.18 12.89
C SER A 670 -34.95 8.84 13.30
N MET A 671 -35.61 7.69 13.04
CA MET A 671 -35.15 6.40 13.60
C MET A 671 -35.34 5.25 12.62
N SER A 672 -34.28 4.47 12.39
CA SER A 672 -34.34 3.27 11.57
C SER A 672 -33.68 2.07 12.24
N LEU A 673 -34.18 0.89 11.95
CA LEU A 673 -33.63 -0.40 12.32
C LEU A 673 -32.85 -0.95 11.13
N TYR A 674 -31.59 -1.30 11.35
CA TYR A 674 -30.75 -2.01 10.39
C TYR A 674 -30.62 -3.48 10.82
N LEU A 675 -30.83 -4.39 9.89
CA LEU A 675 -30.56 -5.83 10.02
C LEU A 675 -29.58 -6.22 8.90
N GLY A 676 -28.53 -6.92 9.26
CA GLY A 676 -27.50 -7.40 8.33
C GLY A 676 -27.17 -8.87 8.52
N TYR A 677 -26.88 -9.54 7.43
CA TYR A 677 -26.27 -10.87 7.40
C TYR A 677 -25.12 -10.84 6.42
N TRP A 678 -23.93 -11.26 6.85
CA TRP A 678 -22.76 -11.40 6.03
C TRP A 678 -22.22 -12.81 6.16
N TYR A 679 -22.15 -13.53 5.06
CA TYR A 679 -21.49 -14.81 4.95
C TYR A 679 -20.26 -14.66 4.09
N GLU A 680 -19.13 -15.20 4.55
CA GLU A 680 -17.89 -15.22 3.79
C GLU A 680 -17.21 -16.57 3.92
N SER A 681 -16.84 -17.14 2.76
CA SER A 681 -16.05 -18.36 2.64
C SER A 681 -14.74 -18.03 1.98
N TYR A 682 -13.65 -18.41 2.62
CA TYR A 682 -12.30 -18.24 2.14
C TYR A 682 -11.57 -19.58 2.20
N ASP A 683 -10.93 -19.95 1.10
CA ASP A 683 -10.12 -21.14 1.02
C ASP A 683 -8.85 -20.85 0.26
N SER A 684 -7.69 -21.23 0.82
CA SER A 684 -6.39 -20.99 0.24
C SER A 684 -5.53 -22.24 0.35
N SER A 685 -4.81 -22.57 -0.72
CA SER A 685 -3.81 -23.62 -0.73
C SER A 685 -2.49 -23.10 -1.27
N ASN A 686 -1.40 -23.42 -0.57
CA ASN A 686 -0.04 -23.06 -0.95
C ASN A 686 0.89 -24.25 -0.65
N TRP A 687 1.29 -24.94 -1.70
CA TRP A 687 2.15 -26.12 -1.57
C TRP A 687 3.46 -25.88 -0.85
N SER A 688 3.95 -24.62 -0.80
CA SER A 688 5.22 -24.28 -0.15
C SER A 688 5.15 -24.25 1.38
N ILE A 689 3.94 -24.15 1.94
CA ILE A 689 3.71 -24.08 3.39
C ILE A 689 2.75 -25.18 3.90
N ASP A 690 1.79 -25.59 3.06
CA ASP A 690 0.78 -26.57 3.47
C ASP A 690 1.41 -27.96 3.68
N GLY A 691 1.15 -28.54 4.84
CA GLY A 691 1.74 -29.81 5.26
C GLY A 691 3.21 -29.70 5.70
N VAL A 692 3.80 -28.51 5.71
CA VAL A 692 5.13 -28.28 6.29
C VAL A 692 5.01 -28.16 7.81
N THR A 693 5.38 -29.23 8.51
CA THR A 693 5.45 -29.26 9.99
C THR A 693 6.80 -28.74 10.47
N PRO A 694 6.98 -28.43 11.76
CA PRO A 694 8.26 -27.96 12.29
C PRO A 694 9.46 -28.84 11.99
N ASP A 695 9.26 -30.14 11.71
CA ASP A 695 10.31 -31.13 11.43
C ASP A 695 10.35 -31.65 9.98
N THR A 696 9.54 -31.13 9.09
CA THR A 696 9.47 -31.56 7.67
C THR A 696 10.82 -31.40 6.96
N ILE A 697 11.53 -30.29 7.21
CA ILE A 697 12.81 -30.00 6.58
C ILE A 697 13.93 -30.31 7.61
N PRO A 698 14.81 -31.29 7.34
CA PRO A 698 15.78 -31.77 8.35
C PRO A 698 16.65 -30.69 8.98
N ASN A 699 17.00 -29.64 8.23
CA ASN A 699 17.89 -28.57 8.67
C ASN A 699 17.16 -27.26 8.94
N VAL A 700 15.81 -27.25 8.96
CA VAL A 700 15.02 -26.05 9.22
C VAL A 700 13.93 -26.35 10.23
N LEU A 701 14.05 -25.79 11.44
CA LEU A 701 12.97 -25.78 12.41
C LEU A 701 11.93 -24.76 11.98
N ALA A 702 10.84 -25.22 11.36
CA ALA A 702 9.80 -24.36 10.82
C ALA A 702 8.75 -23.98 11.88
N LEU A 703 7.96 -22.93 11.63
CA LEU A 703 6.82 -22.56 12.47
C LEU A 703 5.54 -23.36 12.15
N GLY A 704 5.55 -24.18 11.11
CA GLY A 704 4.40 -25.00 10.75
C GLY A 704 3.15 -24.22 10.34
N VAL A 705 3.32 -22.98 9.85
CA VAL A 705 2.22 -22.14 9.39
C VAL A 705 1.50 -22.80 8.23
N GLN A 706 0.17 -22.82 8.26
CA GLN A 706 -0.69 -23.38 7.21
C GLN A 706 -1.47 -22.29 6.51
N SER A 707 -1.92 -22.56 5.28
CA SER A 707 -2.82 -21.68 4.53
C SER A 707 -4.16 -21.53 5.26
N PRO A 708 -4.70 -20.31 5.36
CA PRO A 708 -5.97 -20.08 6.04
C PRO A 708 -7.16 -20.56 5.22
N SER A 709 -8.16 -21.10 5.92
CA SER A 709 -9.46 -21.47 5.37
C SER A 709 -10.54 -21.19 6.42
N TYR A 710 -11.67 -20.62 6.03
CA TYR A 710 -12.80 -20.35 6.93
C TYR A 710 -14.13 -20.24 6.21
N ASP A 711 -15.20 -20.49 6.97
CA ASP A 711 -16.58 -20.20 6.64
C ASP A 711 -17.19 -19.42 7.83
N VAL A 712 -17.39 -18.13 7.66
CA VAL A 712 -17.86 -17.25 8.74
C VAL A 712 -19.16 -16.58 8.35
N SER A 713 -20.11 -16.58 9.29
CA SER A 713 -21.34 -15.80 9.22
C SER A 713 -21.36 -14.72 10.28
N VAL A 714 -21.78 -13.51 9.91
CA VAL A 714 -22.03 -12.40 10.83
C VAL A 714 -23.49 -11.98 10.74
N ILE A 715 -24.18 -11.93 11.87
CA ILE A 715 -25.54 -11.39 11.98
C ILE A 715 -25.45 -10.10 12.77
N ALA A 716 -25.96 -9.01 12.21
CA ALA A 716 -25.93 -7.69 12.82
C ALA A 716 -27.34 -7.11 12.99
N ALA A 717 -27.57 -6.43 14.10
CA ALA A 717 -28.76 -5.62 14.33
C ALA A 717 -28.39 -4.32 15.02
N SER A 718 -28.81 -3.18 14.46
CA SER A 718 -28.53 -1.87 15.03
C SER A 718 -29.70 -0.90 14.87
N LEU A 719 -29.81 0.01 15.84
CA LEU A 719 -30.73 1.14 15.81
C LEU A 719 -29.95 2.40 15.41
N ARG A 720 -30.43 3.09 14.40
CA ARG A 720 -29.87 4.36 13.91
C ARG A 720 -30.82 5.49 14.26
N TYR A 721 -30.30 6.53 14.89
CA TYR A 721 -31.04 7.73 15.26
C TYR A 721 -30.45 8.96 14.57
N LYS A 722 -31.30 9.68 13.84
CA LYS A 722 -30.99 10.98 13.19
C LYS A 722 -31.60 12.12 13.97
N PHE A 723 -30.88 13.19 14.14
CA PHE A 723 -31.32 14.40 14.84
C PHE A 723 -30.83 15.66 14.16
#